data_52248de1de8e6474664b7076385fda39
#
_entry.id   52248de1de8e6474664b7076385fda39
#
_cell.length_a   1.000
_cell.length_b   1.000
_cell.length_c   1.000
_cell.angle_alpha   90.00
_cell.angle_beta   90.00
_cell.angle_gamma   90.00
#
_symmetry.space_group_name_H-M   'P 1'
#
loop_
_entity.id
_entity.type
_entity.pdbx_description
1 polymer ?
#
loop_
_entity_poly.entity_id
_entity_poly.type
_entity_poly.pdbx_seq_one_letter_code
_entity_poly.pdbx_strand_id
1 'polypeptide(L)'
;LQEAWVRIIGTSFFQAQSIALAALRRRAPFAITGSGVLSRASLHLLILDFLRNEPSATALLVVSDPAQALLHEREAMAMVEHCRPVITIAATVGDRRRLAPTARLVITTLPELHSHLLRFHDRAWRFFWQQLQLIAVADLHVYYGMAAGHLMMILLRAARLTPHPLLLGGSLAQVEGAEVALQLLSGREWRLSAAEDLPRSPTTLALWQSSGERQRDLATLTEAFLNAGASVHLLTTPFEVGILRPMFAQKRVSVGVQPLPAHVHIVTGADVGAATLQAALNSGAALVILLLGRGMAEPALQRLAVTDLTTWPLLRPPVWPTVTINPFVVALHLVCAASEQPLREDEIRQWQLEPIVDRLTAQGSLCRLPDTPPVWLPTTQSDPYILLELHAAGMEPLRLLDAQGQQYGTVDPSLANRWAHPMAALPPLRGGVRVVSLDEDQGTLQLTGQDGRRTLPLRSCQVQILEEWAQRELRRTGAGRGLKLSWGRVLIEEQTYAYREQIGRNPAQERTLPEPLSQQWRSLAVWVHLTRPLQVIGQQIGWSCAAAIALTTLARLEDCVPAYDPETQRLYFIDSQPNGNGLAEWLYDQIEAILPLAYDVALDQRSDPLCDVLARTDMDWLLAILGGETDAAVAIPVGSPTGVAQPETTVRVAEPPVPIPAPPAQTPTHPEPLSDQPPADKRPVEPQHAPYQRPLRPNSRQLSPERQGTPAPPEPPSSTPSAEPLPDPEAILARLRQRRGHAPSPAPGRPPRPLRESTGETRFQPGDRIICMPYGAGRVRESMMSEGREILLVEFDEHGELRIDPSINVVRRLAPEEASE
;
A
#
# COMPACT_ATOMS: atom_id res chain seq x y z
N LEU A 1 -15.29 6.86 29.54
CA LEU A 1 -14.92 5.90 28.46
C LEU A 1 -15.84 4.68 28.47
N GLN A 2 -16.12 4.07 29.63
CA GLN A 2 -17.03 2.91 29.74
C GLN A 2 -18.44 3.25 29.25
N GLU A 3 -18.99 4.38 29.63
CA GLU A 3 -20.31 4.84 29.17
C GLU A 3 -20.30 5.13 27.65
N ALA A 4 -19.21 5.74 27.13
CA ALA A 4 -19.03 5.96 25.70
C ALA A 4 -18.96 4.64 24.94
N TRP A 5 -18.24 3.67 25.49
CA TRP A 5 -18.16 2.31 24.91
C TRP A 5 -19.56 1.66 24.86
N VAL A 6 -20.29 1.63 25.95
CA VAL A 6 -21.66 1.02 26.00
C VAL A 6 -22.58 1.71 24.99
N ARG A 7 -22.47 3.03 24.83
CA ARG A 7 -23.27 3.80 23.85
C ARG A 7 -22.93 3.42 22.41
N ILE A 8 -21.65 3.21 22.10
CA ILE A 8 -21.18 2.92 20.73
C ILE A 8 -21.39 1.45 20.39
N ILE A 9 -21.07 0.56 21.33
CA ILE A 9 -21.03 -0.90 21.10
C ILE A 9 -22.30 -1.59 21.56
N GLY A 10 -23.06 -1.00 22.51
CA GLY A 10 -24.30 -1.56 23.03
C GLY A 10 -24.13 -2.57 24.14
N THR A 11 -22.92 -2.95 24.55
CA THR A 11 -22.65 -3.97 25.58
C THR A 11 -21.51 -3.53 26.51
N SER A 12 -21.29 -4.26 27.58
CA SER A 12 -20.13 -4.10 28.45
C SER A 12 -18.83 -4.55 27.78
N PHE A 13 -17.69 -4.36 28.45
CA PHE A 13 -16.38 -4.83 27.96
C PHE A 13 -16.35 -6.35 27.89
N PHE A 14 -15.68 -6.86 26.87
CA PHE A 14 -15.39 -8.28 26.72
C PHE A 14 -14.05 -8.62 27.39
N GLN A 15 -13.73 -9.88 27.44
CA GLN A 15 -12.48 -10.37 28.05
C GLN A 15 -11.24 -9.81 27.28
N ALA A 16 -11.34 -9.69 25.96
CA ALA A 16 -10.28 -9.17 25.11
C ALA A 16 -9.81 -7.76 25.53
N GLN A 17 -10.74 -6.83 25.77
CA GLN A 17 -10.40 -5.47 26.23
C GLN A 17 -9.77 -5.48 27.62
N SER A 18 -10.25 -6.37 28.51
CA SER A 18 -9.70 -6.49 29.85
C SER A 18 -8.25 -6.99 29.86
N ILE A 19 -7.93 -7.97 29.02
CA ILE A 19 -6.56 -8.49 28.83
C ILE A 19 -5.66 -7.39 28.28
N ALA A 20 -6.09 -6.70 27.22
CA ALA A 20 -5.34 -5.62 26.60
C ALA A 20 -5.12 -4.43 27.55
N LEU A 21 -6.13 -4.03 28.36
CA LEU A 21 -6.00 -3.02 29.39
C LEU A 21 -5.01 -3.44 30.49
N ALA A 22 -4.98 -4.71 30.85
CA ALA A 22 -4.01 -5.22 31.82
C ALA A 22 -2.58 -5.17 31.28
N ALA A 23 -2.37 -5.47 30.00
CA ALA A 23 -1.08 -5.34 29.32
C ALA A 23 -0.64 -3.86 29.26
N LEU A 24 -1.54 -2.97 28.84
CA LEU A 24 -1.30 -1.53 28.79
C LEU A 24 -0.84 -0.97 30.15
N ARG A 25 -1.51 -1.33 31.24
CA ARG A 25 -1.17 -0.90 32.61
C ARG A 25 0.20 -1.42 33.06
N ARG A 26 0.62 -2.58 32.57
CA ARG A 26 1.96 -3.14 32.82
C ARG A 26 3.02 -2.60 31.88
N ARG A 27 2.67 -1.67 30.98
CA ARG A 27 3.53 -1.14 29.91
C ARG A 27 4.10 -2.24 29.01
N ALA A 28 3.36 -3.33 28.81
CA ALA A 28 3.70 -4.41 27.88
C ALA A 28 3.07 -4.14 26.52
N PRO A 29 3.76 -4.45 25.39
CA PRO A 29 3.17 -4.36 24.07
C PRO A 29 1.90 -5.20 23.96
N PHE A 30 0.88 -4.68 23.29
CA PHE A 30 -0.41 -5.34 23.19
C PHE A 30 -0.96 -5.27 21.76
N ALA A 31 -1.70 -6.29 21.35
CA ALA A 31 -2.48 -6.23 20.13
C ALA A 31 -3.84 -6.91 20.31
N ILE A 32 -4.85 -6.32 19.69
CA ILE A 32 -6.20 -6.86 19.63
C ILE A 32 -6.37 -7.58 18.32
N THR A 33 -6.63 -8.89 18.37
CA THR A 33 -6.96 -9.67 17.18
C THR A 33 -8.45 -9.55 16.87
N GLY A 34 -8.76 -9.26 15.62
CA GLY A 34 -10.12 -9.05 15.13
C GLY A 34 -10.16 -7.94 14.11
N SER A 35 -11.31 -7.72 13.53
CA SER A 35 -11.52 -6.71 12.50
C SER A 35 -12.85 -5.97 12.71
N GLY A 36 -13.04 -4.86 12.00
CA GLY A 36 -14.28 -4.10 12.00
C GLY A 36 -14.41 -3.11 13.16
N VAL A 37 -15.65 -2.70 13.42
CA VAL A 37 -15.98 -1.61 14.36
C VAL A 37 -15.47 -1.90 15.77
N LEU A 38 -15.59 -3.13 16.21
CA LEU A 38 -15.26 -3.52 17.56
C LEU A 38 -13.76 -3.51 17.84
N SER A 39 -12.95 -3.97 16.86
CA SER A 39 -11.49 -3.91 16.95
C SER A 39 -11.01 -2.46 16.99
N ARG A 40 -11.54 -1.60 16.13
CA ARG A 40 -11.21 -0.17 16.13
C ARG A 40 -11.63 0.53 17.42
N ALA A 41 -12.87 0.29 17.88
CA ALA A 41 -13.34 0.86 19.14
C ALA A 41 -12.51 0.41 20.35
N SER A 42 -12.08 -0.87 20.36
CA SER A 42 -11.19 -1.40 21.38
C SER A 42 -9.83 -0.70 21.36
N LEU A 43 -9.24 -0.50 20.19
CA LEU A 43 -7.97 0.20 20.04
C LEU A 43 -8.08 1.66 20.52
N HIS A 44 -9.17 2.36 20.14
CA HIS A 44 -9.44 3.71 20.63
C HIS A 44 -9.61 3.76 22.15
N LEU A 45 -10.38 2.83 22.71
CA LEU A 45 -10.57 2.73 24.16
C LEU A 45 -9.22 2.64 24.90
N LEU A 46 -8.31 1.78 24.42
CA LEU A 46 -7.00 1.58 25.04
C LEU A 46 -6.13 2.83 24.97
N ILE A 47 -6.05 3.45 23.78
CA ILE A 47 -5.29 4.69 23.59
C ILE A 47 -5.83 5.82 24.46
N LEU A 48 -7.15 5.97 24.51
CA LEU A 48 -7.80 7.04 25.26
C LEU A 48 -7.75 6.80 26.76
N ASP A 49 -7.82 5.55 27.24
CA ASP A 49 -7.57 5.21 28.66
C ASP A 49 -6.13 5.52 29.05
N PHE A 50 -5.17 5.20 28.21
CA PHE A 50 -3.76 5.57 28.42
C PHE A 50 -3.60 7.09 28.55
N LEU A 51 -4.09 7.86 27.59
CA LEU A 51 -3.99 9.32 27.59
C LEU A 51 -4.71 9.97 28.78
N ARG A 52 -5.80 9.37 29.27
CA ARG A 52 -6.51 9.85 30.45
C ARG A 52 -5.69 9.67 31.71
N ASN A 53 -5.01 8.52 31.82
CA ASN A 53 -4.20 8.20 33.01
C ASN A 53 -2.82 8.88 32.99
N GLU A 54 -2.32 9.28 31.81
CA GLU A 54 -1.05 9.98 31.62
C GLU A 54 -1.29 11.37 30.99
N PRO A 55 -1.65 12.39 31.81
CA PRO A 55 -2.12 13.68 31.28
C PRO A 55 -1.10 14.45 30.42
N SER A 56 0.20 14.26 30.65
CA SER A 56 1.27 14.88 29.86
C SER A 56 1.64 14.09 28.60
N ALA A 57 1.22 12.83 28.48
CA ALA A 57 1.60 11.98 27.37
C ALA A 57 0.88 12.37 26.07
N THR A 58 1.58 12.15 24.96
CA THR A 58 0.98 12.08 23.61
C THR A 58 1.01 10.66 23.12
N ALA A 59 0.12 10.37 22.18
CA ALA A 59 0.01 9.07 21.50
C ALA A 59 -0.09 9.26 20.00
N LEU A 60 0.46 8.30 19.26
CA LEU A 60 0.39 8.22 17.82
C LEU A 60 -0.41 6.99 17.42
N LEU A 61 -1.37 7.15 16.50
CA LEU A 61 -2.06 6.04 15.85
C LEU A 61 -1.70 6.03 14.37
N VAL A 62 -1.02 4.97 13.94
CA VAL A 62 -0.66 4.75 12.54
C VAL A 62 -1.75 3.91 11.87
N VAL A 63 -2.19 4.33 10.70
CA VAL A 63 -3.25 3.68 9.91
C VAL A 63 -2.81 3.46 8.47
N SER A 64 -3.49 2.59 7.75
CA SER A 64 -3.11 2.18 6.39
C SER A 64 -3.18 3.29 5.35
N ASP A 65 -4.18 4.15 5.42
CA ASP A 65 -4.47 5.14 4.39
C ASP A 65 -5.21 6.38 4.93
N PRO A 66 -5.28 7.49 4.16
CA PRO A 66 -5.95 8.73 4.58
C PRO A 66 -7.44 8.58 4.92
N ALA A 67 -8.15 7.66 4.28
CA ALA A 67 -9.58 7.47 4.56
C ALA A 67 -9.78 6.79 5.93
N GLN A 68 -8.90 5.84 6.26
CA GLN A 68 -8.86 5.24 7.59
C GLN A 68 -8.47 6.29 8.65
N ALA A 69 -7.55 7.21 8.36
CA ALA A 69 -7.20 8.27 9.30
C ALA A 69 -8.41 9.13 9.69
N LEU A 70 -9.21 9.54 8.71
CA LEU A 70 -10.43 10.31 8.95
C LEU A 70 -11.52 9.49 9.67
N LEU A 71 -11.63 8.19 9.37
CA LEU A 71 -12.54 7.30 10.06
C LEU A 71 -12.18 7.16 11.54
N HIS A 72 -10.91 6.86 11.84
CA HIS A 72 -10.41 6.72 13.20
C HIS A 72 -10.51 8.04 13.99
N GLU A 73 -10.23 9.19 13.35
CA GLU A 73 -10.42 10.51 13.98
C GLU A 73 -11.87 10.70 14.43
N ARG A 74 -12.83 10.48 13.52
CA ARG A 74 -14.26 10.65 13.81
C ARG A 74 -14.73 9.71 14.92
N GLU A 75 -14.35 8.42 14.86
CA GLU A 75 -14.74 7.42 15.85
C GLU A 75 -14.12 7.70 17.23
N ALA A 76 -12.82 8.06 17.27
CA ALA A 76 -12.15 8.42 18.51
C ALA A 76 -12.72 9.71 19.14
N MET A 77 -13.05 10.70 18.32
CA MET A 77 -13.72 11.93 18.79
C MET A 77 -15.10 11.65 19.41
N ALA A 78 -15.90 10.80 18.77
CA ALA A 78 -17.20 10.39 19.31
C ALA A 78 -17.05 9.68 20.68
N MET A 79 -15.95 8.95 20.90
CA MET A 79 -15.67 8.28 22.15
C MET A 79 -15.28 9.25 23.30
N VAL A 80 -14.64 10.39 22.98
CA VAL A 80 -14.18 11.37 23.98
C VAL A 80 -15.11 12.56 24.17
N GLU A 81 -16.17 12.69 23.41
CA GLU A 81 -17.06 13.86 23.40
C GLU A 81 -17.48 14.34 24.81
N HIS A 82 -17.73 13.39 25.70
CA HIS A 82 -18.14 13.66 27.10
C HIS A 82 -17.05 13.34 28.13
N CYS A 83 -15.81 13.04 27.68
CA CYS A 83 -14.71 12.74 28.61
C CYS A 83 -14.09 14.01 29.21
N ARG A 84 -13.68 13.93 30.47
CA ARG A 84 -12.89 14.95 31.16
C ARG A 84 -11.67 14.31 31.81
N PRO A 85 -10.43 14.87 31.69
CA PRO A 85 -10.10 16.08 30.93
C PRO A 85 -10.26 15.87 29.42
N VAL A 86 -10.38 16.95 28.67
CA VAL A 86 -10.50 16.91 27.21
C VAL A 86 -9.22 16.36 26.59
N ILE A 87 -9.35 15.35 25.74
CA ILE A 87 -8.27 14.81 24.94
C ILE A 87 -8.39 15.38 23.53
N THR A 88 -7.38 16.12 23.08
CA THR A 88 -7.35 16.68 21.74
C THR A 88 -6.91 15.61 20.74
N ILE A 89 -7.68 15.43 19.65
CA ILE A 89 -7.45 14.43 18.61
C ILE A 89 -7.39 15.14 17.27
N ALA A 90 -6.44 14.80 16.42
CA ALA A 90 -6.37 15.29 15.05
C ALA A 90 -5.69 14.28 14.12
N ALA A 91 -6.25 14.11 12.93
CA ALA A 91 -5.57 13.43 11.84
C ALA A 91 -4.59 14.37 11.13
N THR A 92 -3.51 13.83 10.57
CA THR A 92 -2.56 14.59 9.75
C THR A 92 -3.10 14.91 8.36
N VAL A 93 -4.28 14.43 8.04
CA VAL A 93 -5.02 14.65 6.78
C VAL A 93 -6.35 15.36 7.05
N GLY A 94 -6.94 15.95 6.00
CA GLY A 94 -8.22 16.63 6.12
C GLY A 94 -8.14 18.01 6.80
N ASP A 95 -9.29 18.52 7.21
CA ASP A 95 -9.45 19.91 7.68
C ASP A 95 -8.71 20.19 9.01
N ARG A 96 -8.53 19.16 9.83
CA ARG A 96 -7.90 19.31 11.15
C ARG A 96 -6.38 19.11 11.15
N ARG A 97 -5.77 18.89 9.99
CA ARG A 97 -4.32 18.71 9.84
C ARG A 97 -3.49 19.78 10.56
N ARG A 98 -3.94 21.03 10.54
CA ARG A 98 -3.24 22.15 11.21
C ARG A 98 -3.19 22.02 12.73
N LEU A 99 -4.09 21.28 13.33
CA LEU A 99 -4.16 21.03 14.77
C LEU A 99 -3.31 19.84 15.21
N ALA A 100 -2.88 19.01 14.30
CA ALA A 100 -2.19 17.76 14.60
C ALA A 100 -0.93 17.96 15.47
N PRO A 101 -0.05 18.94 15.23
CA PRO A 101 1.14 19.14 16.09
C PRO A 101 0.85 19.44 17.57
N THR A 102 -0.34 19.94 17.88
CA THR A 102 -0.80 20.28 19.24
C THR A 102 -1.78 19.27 19.84
N ALA A 103 -2.14 18.24 19.08
CA ALA A 103 -3.05 17.21 19.52
C ALA A 103 -2.33 16.22 20.46
N ARG A 104 -3.07 15.68 21.44
CA ARG A 104 -2.56 14.62 22.31
C ARG A 104 -2.63 13.24 21.65
N LEU A 105 -3.61 13.00 20.80
CA LEU A 105 -3.68 11.85 19.90
C LEU A 105 -3.55 12.35 18.46
N VAL A 106 -2.48 11.93 17.81
CA VAL A 106 -2.27 12.17 16.38
C VAL A 106 -2.54 10.89 15.62
N ILE A 107 -3.34 10.97 14.55
CA ILE A 107 -3.66 9.85 13.66
C ILE A 107 -3.02 10.12 12.31
N THR A 108 -2.20 9.21 11.84
CA THR A 108 -1.35 9.43 10.65
C THR A 108 -1.19 8.15 9.84
N THR A 109 -0.74 8.30 8.60
CA THR A 109 -0.31 7.16 7.77
C THR A 109 1.20 6.96 7.89
N LEU A 110 1.69 5.77 7.52
CA LEU A 110 3.12 5.48 7.57
C LEU A 110 3.96 6.43 6.69
N PRO A 111 3.55 6.75 5.44
CA PRO A 111 4.23 7.75 4.62
C PRO A 111 4.27 9.15 5.24
N GLU A 112 3.16 9.60 5.81
CA GLU A 112 3.09 10.92 6.46
C GLU A 112 3.92 10.96 7.76
N LEU A 113 3.93 9.86 8.52
CA LEU A 113 4.80 9.72 9.68
C LEU A 113 6.27 9.86 9.28
N HIS A 114 6.69 9.21 8.21
CA HIS A 114 8.04 9.28 7.68
C HIS A 114 8.37 10.70 7.17
N SER A 115 7.60 11.20 6.21
CA SER A 115 7.94 12.41 5.44
C SER A 115 7.71 13.72 6.20
N HIS A 116 6.85 13.71 7.24
CA HIS A 116 6.50 14.92 7.98
C HIS A 116 6.84 14.85 9.46
N LEU A 117 6.35 13.83 10.19
CA LEU A 117 6.51 13.82 11.64
C LEU A 117 7.95 13.56 12.06
N LEU A 118 8.59 12.57 11.47
CA LEU A 118 10.00 12.25 11.74
C LEU A 118 10.94 13.33 11.17
N ARG A 119 10.70 13.73 9.92
CA ARG A 119 11.51 14.72 9.23
C ARG A 119 11.57 16.08 9.97
N PHE A 120 10.45 16.51 10.56
CA PHE A 120 10.34 17.80 11.25
C PHE A 120 10.18 17.63 12.76
N HIS A 121 10.75 16.56 13.34
CA HIS A 121 10.64 16.22 14.75
C HIS A 121 11.19 17.32 15.68
N ASP A 122 12.23 18.03 15.27
CA ASP A 122 12.92 19.09 16.00
C ASP A 122 12.25 20.48 15.86
N ARG A 123 11.29 20.62 14.95
CA ARG A 123 10.58 21.86 14.60
C ARG A 123 9.11 21.80 15.02
N ALA A 124 8.21 21.67 14.05
CA ALA A 124 6.77 21.71 14.29
C ALA A 124 6.28 20.58 15.23
N TRP A 125 6.97 19.45 15.25
CA TRP A 125 6.59 18.28 16.03
C TRP A 125 7.36 18.11 17.33
N ARG A 126 8.27 19.03 17.68
CA ARG A 126 9.17 18.91 18.83
C ARG A 126 8.44 18.60 20.13
N PHE A 127 7.40 19.35 20.47
CA PHE A 127 6.65 19.14 21.72
C PHE A 127 5.89 17.81 21.71
N PHE A 128 5.37 17.41 20.58
CA PHE A 128 4.70 16.12 20.44
C PHE A 128 5.66 14.96 20.73
N TRP A 129 6.85 14.95 20.11
CA TRP A 129 7.87 13.92 20.30
C TRP A 129 8.42 13.88 21.73
N GLN A 130 8.59 15.01 22.37
CA GLN A 130 9.07 15.09 23.76
C GLN A 130 8.11 14.42 24.75
N GLN A 131 6.83 14.27 24.42
CA GLN A 131 5.80 13.70 25.28
C GLN A 131 5.25 12.38 24.73
N LEU A 132 5.77 11.88 23.61
CA LEU A 132 5.29 10.66 23.00
C LEU A 132 5.67 9.44 23.86
N GLN A 133 4.66 8.66 24.25
CA GLN A 133 4.84 7.45 25.05
C GLN A 133 4.14 6.22 24.49
N LEU A 134 3.21 6.39 23.54
CA LEU A 134 2.47 5.29 22.93
C LEU A 134 2.44 5.46 21.41
N ILE A 135 2.87 4.43 20.69
CA ILE A 135 2.56 4.26 19.28
C ILE A 135 1.64 3.05 19.14
N ALA A 136 0.49 3.25 18.56
CA ALA A 136 -0.43 2.20 18.17
C ALA A 136 -0.51 2.11 16.63
N VAL A 137 -0.64 0.90 16.12
CA VAL A 137 -0.77 0.64 14.69
C VAL A 137 -2.07 -0.11 14.45
N ALA A 138 -2.96 0.49 13.68
CA ALA A 138 -4.18 -0.19 13.26
C ALA A 138 -3.87 -1.16 12.11
N ASP A 139 -4.53 -2.31 12.14
CA ASP A 139 -4.43 -3.32 11.09
C ASP A 139 -2.99 -3.73 10.77
N LEU A 140 -2.19 -4.07 11.82
CA LEU A 140 -0.78 -4.44 11.72
C LEU A 140 -0.48 -5.46 10.60
N HIS A 141 -1.41 -6.35 10.30
CA HIS A 141 -1.29 -7.36 9.25
C HIS A 141 -1.18 -6.78 7.83
N VAL A 142 -1.55 -5.52 7.63
CA VAL A 142 -1.37 -4.82 6.33
C VAL A 142 0.11 -4.57 6.04
N TYR A 143 0.92 -4.48 7.10
CA TYR A 143 2.35 -4.27 6.99
C TYR A 143 3.09 -5.62 6.99
N TYR A 144 3.12 -6.29 5.85
CA TYR A 144 3.88 -7.52 5.62
C TYR A 144 4.98 -7.28 4.57
N GLY A 145 5.91 -8.23 4.40
CA GLY A 145 7.00 -8.11 3.45
C GLY A 145 7.83 -6.85 3.64
N MET A 146 8.03 -6.08 2.57
CA MET A 146 8.79 -4.82 2.60
C MET A 146 8.18 -3.77 3.53
N ALA A 147 6.85 -3.67 3.57
CA ALA A 147 6.16 -2.72 4.44
C ALA A 147 6.40 -3.02 5.93
N ALA A 148 6.58 -4.28 6.31
CA ALA A 148 6.98 -4.65 7.67
C ALA A 148 8.37 -4.13 8.01
N GLY A 149 9.33 -4.23 7.09
CA GLY A 149 10.68 -3.66 7.26
C GLY A 149 10.67 -2.15 7.43
N HIS A 150 9.88 -1.44 6.63
CA HIS A 150 9.70 0.01 6.78
C HIS A 150 9.06 0.37 8.13
N LEU A 151 8.00 -0.34 8.54
CA LEU A 151 7.37 -0.11 9.83
C LEU A 151 8.35 -0.35 10.98
N MET A 152 9.10 -1.45 10.95
CA MET A 152 10.10 -1.78 11.96
C MET A 152 11.13 -0.64 12.10
N MET A 153 11.72 -0.19 11.00
CA MET A 153 12.72 0.87 11.01
C MET A 153 12.14 2.22 11.46
N ILE A 154 10.90 2.53 11.10
CA ILE A 154 10.21 3.74 11.55
C ILE A 154 9.94 3.68 13.07
N LEU A 155 9.55 2.53 13.61
CA LEU A 155 9.38 2.36 15.05
C LEU A 155 10.70 2.50 15.81
N LEU A 156 11.80 1.96 15.28
CA LEU A 156 13.15 2.13 15.85
C LEU A 156 13.57 3.60 15.83
N ARG A 157 13.38 4.31 14.72
CA ARG A 157 13.67 5.76 14.61
C ARG A 157 12.81 6.57 15.56
N ALA A 158 11.52 6.27 15.64
CA ALA A 158 10.61 6.93 16.56
C ALA A 158 11.04 6.76 18.03
N ALA A 159 11.48 5.56 18.41
CA ALA A 159 11.94 5.28 19.76
C ALA A 159 13.20 6.09 20.17
N ARG A 160 14.02 6.49 19.21
CA ARG A 160 15.22 7.35 19.46
C ARG A 160 14.86 8.79 19.77
N LEU A 161 13.76 9.29 19.20
CA LEU A 161 13.37 10.70 19.29
C LEU A 161 12.59 11.04 20.57
N THR A 162 12.11 10.02 21.27
CA THR A 162 11.37 10.23 22.53
C THR A 162 12.25 9.96 23.76
N PRO A 163 12.20 10.81 24.78
CA PRO A 163 12.93 10.58 26.03
C PRO A 163 12.27 9.51 26.92
N HIS A 164 11.06 9.08 26.59
CA HIS A 164 10.30 8.11 27.37
C HIS A 164 10.36 6.71 26.75
N PRO A 165 10.30 5.64 27.56
CA PRO A 165 10.13 4.29 27.05
C PRO A 165 8.84 4.20 26.23
N LEU A 166 8.99 3.86 24.96
CA LEU A 166 7.88 3.79 24.01
C LEU A 166 7.08 2.51 24.22
N LEU A 167 5.79 2.65 24.49
CA LEU A 167 4.84 1.57 24.49
C LEU A 167 4.31 1.34 23.08
N LEU A 168 4.19 0.07 22.69
CA LEU A 168 3.63 -0.33 21.41
C LEU A 168 2.26 -0.97 21.60
N GLY A 169 1.34 -0.63 20.74
CA GLY A 169 0.01 -1.21 20.72
C GLY A 169 -0.49 -1.42 19.29
N GLY A 170 -1.55 -2.16 19.11
CA GLY A 170 -2.14 -2.30 17.78
C GLY A 170 -3.39 -3.14 17.71
N SER A 171 -3.91 -3.24 16.49
CA SER A 171 -4.93 -4.20 16.09
C SER A 171 -4.47 -4.97 14.86
N LEU A 172 -4.98 -6.16 14.66
CA LEU A 172 -4.70 -6.98 13.48
C LEU A 172 -5.88 -7.92 13.21
N ALA A 173 -6.03 -8.35 11.96
CA ALA A 173 -6.97 -9.44 11.64
C ALA A 173 -6.52 -10.73 12.33
N GLN A 174 -7.39 -11.71 12.36
CA GLN A 174 -7.00 -13.06 12.76
C GLN A 174 -6.06 -13.62 11.70
N VAL A 175 -4.78 -13.75 12.05
CA VAL A 175 -3.72 -14.26 11.16
C VAL A 175 -2.85 -15.26 11.92
N GLU A 176 -2.43 -16.31 11.23
CA GLU A 176 -1.48 -17.28 11.77
C GLU A 176 -0.05 -16.69 11.77
N GLY A 177 0.76 -17.04 12.78
CA GLY A 177 2.14 -16.53 12.90
C GLY A 177 2.26 -15.10 13.43
N ALA A 178 1.15 -14.46 13.86
CA ALA A 178 1.14 -13.09 14.34
C ALA A 178 2.12 -12.82 15.49
N GLU A 179 2.23 -13.72 16.45
CA GLU A 179 3.13 -13.54 17.62
C GLU A 179 4.58 -13.43 17.19
N VAL A 180 5.02 -14.33 16.32
CA VAL A 180 6.39 -14.36 15.79
C VAL A 180 6.65 -13.09 14.95
N ALA A 181 5.73 -12.73 14.07
CA ALA A 181 5.87 -11.54 13.24
C ALA A 181 5.97 -10.26 14.08
N LEU A 182 5.13 -10.10 15.10
CA LEU A 182 5.15 -8.93 15.99
C LEU A 182 6.41 -8.88 16.85
N GLN A 183 6.91 -10.02 17.29
CA GLN A 183 8.18 -10.10 18.00
C GLN A 183 9.35 -9.67 17.10
N LEU A 184 9.39 -10.13 15.86
CA LEU A 184 10.40 -9.71 14.87
C LEU A 184 10.31 -8.22 14.56
N LEU A 185 9.09 -7.67 14.41
CA LEU A 185 8.86 -6.24 14.13
C LEU A 185 9.36 -5.31 15.24
N SER A 186 9.35 -5.75 16.49
CA SER A 186 9.59 -4.85 17.63
C SER A 186 10.72 -5.28 18.56
N GLY A 187 11.23 -6.52 18.42
CA GLY A 187 12.16 -7.13 19.35
C GLY A 187 11.55 -7.40 20.73
N ARG A 188 10.22 -7.39 20.89
CA ARG A 188 9.52 -7.55 22.17
C ARG A 188 8.40 -8.56 22.04
N GLU A 189 8.10 -9.25 23.13
CA GLU A 189 6.91 -10.11 23.23
C GLU A 189 5.63 -9.27 23.31
N TRP A 190 4.63 -9.62 22.51
CA TRP A 190 3.34 -8.97 22.51
C TRP A 190 2.30 -9.82 23.27
N ARG A 191 1.37 -9.13 23.91
CA ARG A 191 0.18 -9.75 24.48
C ARG A 191 -0.96 -9.63 23.48
N LEU A 192 -1.29 -10.77 22.88
CA LEU A 192 -2.45 -10.85 21.98
C LEU A 192 -3.72 -11.09 22.79
N SER A 193 -4.78 -10.39 22.43
CA SER A 193 -6.12 -10.63 22.96
C SER A 193 -7.05 -10.98 21.82
N ALA A 194 -7.50 -12.23 21.78
CA ALA A 194 -8.41 -12.69 20.75
C ALA A 194 -9.81 -12.09 20.93
N ALA A 195 -10.34 -11.57 19.84
CA ALA A 195 -11.70 -11.04 19.79
C ALA A 195 -12.75 -12.13 19.43
N GLU A 196 -12.48 -13.38 19.80
CA GLU A 196 -13.30 -14.54 19.41
C GLU A 196 -14.72 -14.49 19.97
N ASP A 197 -14.89 -13.88 21.15
CA ASP A 197 -16.17 -13.81 21.85
C ASP A 197 -17.04 -12.59 21.48
N LEU A 198 -16.67 -11.86 20.41
CA LEU A 198 -17.39 -10.65 20.05
C LEU A 198 -18.66 -10.99 19.29
N PRO A 199 -19.82 -10.46 19.70
CA PRO A 199 -21.05 -10.64 18.95
C PRO A 199 -20.88 -10.04 17.56
N ARG A 200 -21.13 -10.85 16.54
CA ARG A 200 -21.10 -10.42 15.15
C ARG A 200 -22.53 -10.21 14.68
N SER A 201 -22.74 -9.09 13.97
CA SER A 201 -23.98 -8.95 13.22
C SER A 201 -23.98 -9.98 12.08
N PRO A 202 -25.11 -10.64 11.83
CA PRO A 202 -25.18 -11.56 10.71
C PRO A 202 -24.91 -10.81 9.40
N THR A 203 -23.94 -11.29 8.63
CA THR A 203 -23.56 -10.74 7.34
C THR A 203 -23.77 -11.80 6.29
N THR A 204 -24.46 -11.47 5.20
CA THR A 204 -24.62 -12.36 4.05
C THR A 204 -23.39 -12.27 3.16
N LEU A 205 -22.73 -13.39 2.87
CA LEU A 205 -21.72 -13.50 1.84
C LEU A 205 -22.35 -14.00 0.55
N ALA A 206 -22.27 -13.21 -0.51
CA ALA A 206 -22.72 -13.61 -1.84
C ALA A 206 -21.51 -13.78 -2.78
N LEU A 207 -21.40 -14.95 -3.39
CA LEU A 207 -20.43 -15.20 -4.44
C LEU A 207 -21.08 -14.84 -5.78
N TRP A 208 -20.54 -13.84 -6.45
CA TRP A 208 -21.05 -13.35 -7.72
C TRP A 208 -20.11 -13.73 -8.86
N GLN A 209 -20.57 -14.60 -9.74
CA GLN A 209 -19.80 -14.97 -10.93
C GLN A 209 -19.89 -13.85 -11.98
N SER A 210 -18.74 -13.26 -12.34
CA SER A 210 -18.69 -12.23 -13.38
C SER A 210 -19.14 -12.74 -14.74
N SER A 211 -19.84 -11.89 -15.50
CA SER A 211 -20.25 -12.15 -16.88
C SER A 211 -19.08 -12.20 -17.86
N GLY A 212 -17.88 -11.78 -17.43
CA GLY A 212 -16.69 -11.57 -18.25
C GLY A 212 -16.40 -10.09 -18.54
N GLU A 213 -17.34 -9.20 -18.23
CA GLU A 213 -17.18 -7.74 -18.28
C GLU A 213 -17.20 -7.16 -16.86
N ARG A 214 -16.14 -7.42 -16.10
CA ARG A 214 -16.06 -7.14 -14.66
C ARG A 214 -16.44 -5.70 -14.27
N GLN A 215 -16.01 -4.69 -15.02
CA GLN A 215 -16.36 -3.30 -14.70
C GLN A 215 -17.84 -3.03 -14.93
N ARG A 216 -18.43 -3.66 -15.92
CA ARG A 216 -19.88 -3.58 -16.16
C ARG A 216 -20.65 -4.25 -15.02
N ASP A 217 -20.19 -5.42 -14.56
CA ASP A 217 -20.78 -6.10 -13.41
C ASP A 217 -20.68 -5.22 -12.16
N LEU A 218 -19.50 -4.61 -11.90
CA LEU A 218 -19.29 -3.66 -10.79
C LEU A 218 -20.23 -2.46 -10.89
N ALA A 219 -20.33 -1.84 -12.07
CA ALA A 219 -21.22 -0.70 -12.28
C ALA A 219 -22.69 -1.08 -12.05
N THR A 220 -23.12 -2.22 -12.60
CA THR A 220 -24.51 -2.70 -12.49
C THR A 220 -24.88 -3.03 -11.03
N LEU A 221 -24.01 -3.75 -10.33
CA LEU A 221 -24.21 -4.08 -8.90
C LEU A 221 -24.26 -2.79 -8.06
N THR A 222 -23.29 -1.91 -8.26
CA THR A 222 -23.22 -0.63 -7.53
C THR A 222 -24.47 0.21 -7.75
N GLU A 223 -24.91 0.37 -8.99
CA GLU A 223 -26.13 1.11 -9.31
C GLU A 223 -27.39 0.52 -8.70
N ALA A 224 -27.50 -0.81 -8.73
CA ALA A 224 -28.67 -1.48 -8.14
C ALA A 224 -28.79 -1.22 -6.64
N PHE A 225 -27.67 -1.27 -5.89
CA PHE A 225 -27.68 -0.99 -4.45
C PHE A 225 -27.87 0.49 -4.13
N LEU A 226 -27.25 1.39 -4.89
CA LEU A 226 -27.49 2.83 -4.73
C LEU A 226 -28.94 3.23 -4.99
N ASN A 227 -29.56 2.64 -6.02
CA ASN A 227 -30.97 2.86 -6.33
C ASN A 227 -31.91 2.27 -5.24
N ALA A 228 -31.43 1.30 -4.48
CA ALA A 228 -32.13 0.77 -3.31
C ALA A 228 -31.86 1.56 -2.02
N GLY A 229 -31.10 2.68 -2.11
CA GLY A 229 -30.78 3.55 -0.97
C GLY A 229 -29.62 3.06 -0.11
N ALA A 230 -28.93 1.97 -0.48
CA ALA A 230 -27.81 1.45 0.26
C ALA A 230 -26.52 2.22 -0.05
N SER A 231 -25.67 2.42 0.97
CA SER A 231 -24.30 2.87 0.75
C SER A 231 -23.43 1.69 0.31
N VAL A 232 -22.54 1.93 -0.64
CA VAL A 232 -21.67 0.91 -1.24
C VAL A 232 -20.21 1.28 -1.04
N HIS A 233 -19.42 0.31 -0.63
CA HIS A 233 -17.96 0.41 -0.59
C HIS A 233 -17.33 -0.68 -1.45
N LEU A 234 -16.45 -0.27 -2.38
CA LEU A 234 -15.69 -1.19 -3.23
C LEU A 234 -14.35 -1.49 -2.55
N LEU A 235 -14.10 -2.76 -2.29
CA LEU A 235 -12.84 -3.27 -1.78
C LEU A 235 -12.03 -3.85 -2.94
N THR A 236 -10.83 -3.34 -3.10
CA THR A 236 -9.96 -3.70 -4.23
C THR A 236 -8.49 -3.67 -3.85
N THR A 237 -7.61 -4.09 -4.76
CA THR A 237 -6.17 -4.00 -4.57
C THR A 237 -5.68 -2.55 -4.64
N PRO A 238 -4.54 -2.20 -4.01
CA PRO A 238 -3.97 -0.84 -4.09
C PRO A 238 -3.81 -0.33 -5.52
N PHE A 239 -3.40 -1.21 -6.44
CA PHE A 239 -3.27 -0.89 -7.85
C PHE A 239 -4.61 -0.44 -8.48
N GLU A 240 -5.69 -1.14 -8.18
CA GLU A 240 -6.99 -0.84 -8.77
C GLU A 240 -7.72 0.34 -8.13
N VAL A 241 -7.35 0.74 -6.91
CA VAL A 241 -7.95 1.92 -6.25
C VAL A 241 -7.83 3.16 -7.13
N GLY A 242 -6.65 3.37 -7.73
CA GLY A 242 -6.40 4.49 -8.64
C GLY A 242 -7.31 4.47 -9.87
N ILE A 243 -7.60 3.29 -10.41
CA ILE A 243 -8.43 3.10 -11.60
C ILE A 243 -9.93 3.21 -11.27
N LEU A 244 -10.39 2.61 -10.18
CA LEU A 244 -11.81 2.54 -9.84
C LEU A 244 -12.34 3.82 -9.19
N ARG A 245 -11.54 4.50 -8.38
CA ARG A 245 -11.98 5.71 -7.68
C ARG A 245 -12.49 6.81 -8.62
N PRO A 246 -11.82 7.19 -9.72
CA PRO A 246 -12.35 8.15 -10.69
C PRO A 246 -13.63 7.70 -11.37
N MET A 247 -13.76 6.40 -11.67
CA MET A 247 -14.96 5.83 -12.31
C MET A 247 -16.22 6.00 -11.46
N PHE A 248 -16.08 6.04 -10.16
CA PHE A 248 -17.17 6.15 -9.20
C PHE A 248 -17.22 7.50 -8.48
N ALA A 249 -16.34 8.46 -8.82
CA ALA A 249 -16.21 9.74 -8.12
C ALA A 249 -17.51 10.58 -8.07
N GLN A 250 -18.36 10.48 -9.09
CA GLN A 250 -19.66 11.19 -9.15
C GLN A 250 -20.79 10.42 -8.44
N LYS A 251 -20.56 9.21 -7.99
CA LYS A 251 -21.51 8.34 -7.31
C LYS A 251 -21.18 8.35 -5.80
N ARG A 252 -22.17 8.11 -4.95
CA ARG A 252 -21.96 7.98 -3.51
C ARG A 252 -21.34 6.60 -3.18
N VAL A 253 -20.17 6.33 -3.74
CA VAL A 253 -19.42 5.08 -3.63
C VAL A 253 -18.03 5.40 -3.11
N SER A 254 -17.62 4.73 -2.07
CA SER A 254 -16.23 4.76 -1.61
C SER A 254 -15.45 3.60 -2.20
N VAL A 255 -14.17 3.81 -2.50
CA VAL A 255 -13.25 2.80 -3.05
C VAL A 255 -11.99 2.78 -2.20
N GLY A 256 -11.59 1.61 -1.73
CA GLY A 256 -10.41 1.47 -0.88
C GLY A 256 -9.92 0.03 -0.76
N VAL A 257 -8.80 -0.13 -0.07
CA VAL A 257 -8.18 -1.44 0.24
C VAL A 257 -8.65 -2.00 1.58
N GLN A 258 -9.18 -1.15 2.45
CA GLN A 258 -9.69 -1.54 3.76
C GLN A 258 -11.17 -1.16 3.88
N PRO A 259 -11.96 -1.93 4.65
CA PRO A 259 -13.38 -1.65 4.81
C PRO A 259 -13.64 -0.30 5.47
N LEU A 260 -14.55 0.47 4.88
CA LEU A 260 -15.18 1.65 5.47
C LEU A 260 -16.64 1.30 5.82
N PRO A 261 -17.27 1.99 6.78
CA PRO A 261 -18.68 1.75 7.10
C PRO A 261 -19.58 1.90 5.86
N ALA A 262 -20.25 0.81 5.49
CA ALA A 262 -21.17 0.76 4.37
C ALA A 262 -22.22 -0.34 4.59
N HIS A 263 -23.38 -0.23 3.92
CA HIS A 263 -24.39 -1.28 3.94
C HIS A 263 -23.99 -2.50 3.13
N VAL A 264 -23.27 -2.27 2.04
CA VAL A 264 -22.83 -3.30 1.10
C VAL A 264 -21.34 -3.12 0.80
N HIS A 265 -20.57 -4.19 0.95
CA HIS A 265 -19.22 -4.28 0.43
C HIS A 265 -19.21 -5.11 -0.86
N ILE A 266 -18.56 -4.60 -1.89
CA ILE A 266 -18.29 -5.37 -3.12
C ILE A 266 -16.78 -5.57 -3.18
N VAL A 267 -16.34 -6.81 -2.97
CA VAL A 267 -14.95 -7.23 -3.08
C VAL A 267 -14.68 -7.59 -4.54
N THR A 268 -13.76 -6.90 -5.16
CA THR A 268 -13.60 -6.93 -6.62
C THR A 268 -12.95 -8.19 -7.17
N GLY A 269 -12.39 -9.05 -6.34
CA GLY A 269 -11.83 -10.33 -6.73
C GLY A 269 -11.05 -11.01 -5.59
N ALA A 270 -10.54 -12.20 -5.86
CA ALA A 270 -9.85 -13.02 -4.87
C ALA A 270 -8.47 -12.46 -4.46
N ASP A 271 -7.83 -11.65 -5.31
CA ASP A 271 -6.54 -11.00 -5.09
C ASP A 271 -6.56 -9.92 -3.99
N VAL A 272 -7.76 -9.52 -3.56
CA VAL A 272 -7.92 -8.67 -2.36
C VAL A 272 -7.43 -9.38 -1.08
N GLY A 273 -7.46 -10.71 -1.09
CA GLY A 273 -6.92 -11.56 -0.02
C GLY A 273 -7.93 -11.91 1.08
N ALA A 274 -7.61 -12.98 1.81
CA ALA A 274 -8.47 -13.51 2.88
C ALA A 274 -8.67 -12.52 4.04
N ALA A 275 -7.61 -11.84 4.46
CA ALA A 275 -7.70 -10.86 5.57
C ALA A 275 -8.69 -9.73 5.27
N THR A 276 -8.66 -9.17 4.05
CA THR A 276 -9.58 -8.10 3.65
C THR A 276 -11.01 -8.58 3.52
N LEU A 277 -11.22 -9.80 2.98
CA LEU A 277 -12.57 -10.39 2.93
C LEU A 277 -13.13 -10.61 4.34
N GLN A 278 -12.33 -11.13 5.26
CA GLN A 278 -12.73 -11.31 6.66
C GLN A 278 -13.02 -9.97 7.34
N ALA A 279 -12.19 -8.95 7.07
CA ALA A 279 -12.44 -7.60 7.57
C ALA A 279 -13.77 -7.03 7.04
N ALA A 280 -14.11 -7.29 5.78
CA ALA A 280 -15.40 -6.90 5.21
C ALA A 280 -16.57 -7.62 5.88
N LEU A 281 -16.45 -8.93 6.09
CA LEU A 281 -17.47 -9.73 6.79
C LEU A 281 -17.70 -9.29 8.24
N ASN A 282 -16.66 -8.77 8.88
CA ASN A 282 -16.73 -8.27 10.27
C ASN A 282 -16.98 -6.76 10.36
N SER A 283 -17.19 -6.06 9.24
CA SER A 283 -17.35 -4.60 9.21
C SER A 283 -18.70 -4.11 9.75
N GLY A 284 -19.68 -5.01 9.90
CA GLY A 284 -21.06 -4.67 10.21
C GLY A 284 -21.92 -4.41 8.96
N ALA A 285 -21.40 -4.65 7.76
CA ALA A 285 -22.20 -4.60 6.55
C ALA A 285 -23.24 -5.72 6.51
N ALA A 286 -24.44 -5.43 5.98
CA ALA A 286 -25.48 -6.43 5.83
C ALA A 286 -25.15 -7.45 4.73
N LEU A 287 -24.40 -7.02 3.73
CA LEU A 287 -24.06 -7.84 2.58
C LEU A 287 -22.60 -7.60 2.13
N VAL A 288 -21.89 -8.69 1.90
CA VAL A 288 -20.59 -8.72 1.25
C VAL A 288 -20.73 -9.52 -0.04
N ILE A 289 -20.39 -8.92 -1.17
CA ILE A 289 -20.38 -9.57 -2.46
C ILE A 289 -18.94 -9.78 -2.88
N LEU A 290 -18.53 -11.03 -3.09
CA LEU A 290 -17.25 -11.33 -3.72
C LEU A 290 -17.48 -11.58 -5.21
N LEU A 291 -16.93 -10.71 -6.04
CA LEU A 291 -17.00 -10.80 -7.48
C LEU A 291 -15.89 -11.71 -7.99
N LEU A 292 -16.24 -12.92 -8.39
CA LEU A 292 -15.34 -13.92 -8.96
C LEU A 292 -15.48 -13.96 -10.49
N GLY A 293 -14.37 -13.93 -11.19
CA GLY A 293 -14.31 -13.94 -12.65
C GLY A 293 -13.44 -15.09 -13.17
N ARG A 294 -12.47 -14.73 -14.00
CA ARG A 294 -11.50 -15.64 -14.62
C ARG A 294 -10.07 -15.30 -14.21
N GLY A 295 -9.89 -14.75 -13.02
CA GLY A 295 -8.57 -14.59 -12.42
C GLY A 295 -7.93 -15.96 -12.14
N MET A 296 -6.64 -15.96 -11.82
CA MET A 296 -5.85 -17.19 -11.74
C MET A 296 -6.44 -18.24 -10.79
N ALA A 297 -6.88 -17.83 -9.60
CA ALA A 297 -7.44 -18.73 -8.58
C ALA A 297 -8.97 -18.76 -8.56
N GLU A 298 -9.64 -17.86 -9.23
CA GLU A 298 -11.10 -17.66 -9.07
C GLU A 298 -11.94 -18.84 -9.54
N PRO A 299 -11.62 -19.55 -10.64
CA PRO A 299 -12.34 -20.76 -11.00
C PRO A 299 -12.27 -21.86 -9.93
N ALA A 300 -11.08 -22.08 -9.36
CA ALA A 300 -10.90 -23.04 -8.27
C ALA A 300 -11.71 -22.65 -7.03
N LEU A 301 -11.69 -21.38 -6.64
CA LEU A 301 -12.49 -20.87 -5.53
C LEU A 301 -13.98 -21.03 -5.74
N GLN A 302 -14.48 -20.85 -6.97
CA GLN A 302 -15.89 -21.09 -7.30
C GLN A 302 -16.26 -22.56 -7.11
N ARG A 303 -15.44 -23.49 -7.58
CA ARG A 303 -15.65 -24.92 -7.43
C ARG A 303 -15.59 -25.36 -5.97
N LEU A 304 -14.57 -24.94 -5.24
CA LEU A 304 -14.37 -25.27 -3.83
C LEU A 304 -15.52 -24.75 -2.95
N ALA A 305 -16.05 -23.55 -3.21
CA ALA A 305 -17.16 -22.99 -2.46
C ALA A 305 -18.46 -23.81 -2.56
N VAL A 306 -18.68 -24.49 -3.70
CA VAL A 306 -19.82 -25.39 -3.89
C VAL A 306 -19.63 -26.71 -3.15
N THR A 307 -18.36 -27.13 -2.98
CA THR A 307 -18.02 -28.42 -2.35
C THR A 307 -18.10 -28.33 -0.83
N ASP A 308 -17.38 -27.39 -0.24
CA ASP A 308 -17.35 -27.19 1.22
C ASP A 308 -16.90 -25.76 1.57
N LEU A 309 -17.84 -24.93 1.95
CA LEU A 309 -17.56 -23.54 2.33
C LEU A 309 -16.78 -23.44 3.67
N THR A 310 -16.86 -24.41 4.54
CA THR A 310 -16.16 -24.38 5.85
C THR A 310 -14.64 -24.50 5.70
N THR A 311 -14.20 -25.18 4.66
CA THR A 311 -12.79 -25.36 4.33
C THR A 311 -12.28 -24.36 3.30
N TRP A 312 -13.13 -23.44 2.87
CA TRP A 312 -12.82 -22.49 1.81
C TRP A 312 -11.64 -21.57 2.18
N PRO A 313 -10.61 -21.46 1.32
CA PRO A 313 -9.36 -20.78 1.65
C PRO A 313 -9.53 -19.35 2.14
N LEU A 314 -10.41 -18.58 1.51
CA LEU A 314 -10.64 -17.17 1.86
C LEU A 314 -11.36 -16.95 3.22
N LEU A 315 -11.92 -17.98 3.82
CA LEU A 315 -12.52 -17.93 5.16
C LEU A 315 -11.57 -18.42 6.26
N ARG A 316 -10.40 -18.96 5.90
CA ARG A 316 -9.36 -19.34 6.86
C ARG A 316 -8.49 -18.15 7.23
N PRO A 317 -7.96 -18.10 8.45
CA PRO A 317 -6.95 -17.11 8.78
C PRO A 317 -5.74 -17.23 7.85
N PRO A 318 -5.33 -16.14 7.17
CA PRO A 318 -4.12 -16.19 6.35
C PRO A 318 -2.88 -16.26 7.25
N VAL A 319 -1.81 -16.81 6.72
CA VAL A 319 -0.52 -16.87 7.42
C VAL A 319 0.23 -15.56 7.21
N TRP A 320 0.83 -15.02 8.26
CA TRP A 320 1.81 -13.93 8.16
C TRP A 320 3.19 -14.52 7.85
N PRO A 321 3.73 -14.32 6.63
CA PRO A 321 5.06 -14.83 6.28
C PRO A 321 6.15 -14.23 7.17
N THR A 322 7.33 -14.81 7.14
CA THR A 322 8.48 -14.33 7.92
C THR A 322 8.77 -12.85 7.62
N VAL A 323 9.03 -12.08 8.68
CA VAL A 323 9.47 -10.69 8.54
C VAL A 323 10.99 -10.68 8.35
N THR A 324 11.42 -10.40 7.15
CA THR A 324 12.84 -10.33 6.80
C THR A 324 13.35 -8.89 6.83
N ILE A 325 14.55 -8.71 7.38
CA ILE A 325 15.24 -7.42 7.36
C ILE A 325 15.88 -7.23 5.99
N ASN A 326 15.23 -6.43 5.13
CA ASN A 326 15.79 -6.10 3.82
C ASN A 326 16.91 -5.06 3.96
N PRO A 327 18.17 -5.38 3.55
CA PRO A 327 19.32 -4.48 3.72
C PRO A 327 19.18 -3.13 3.02
N PHE A 328 18.44 -3.06 1.90
CA PHE A 328 18.19 -1.79 1.20
C PHE A 328 17.28 -0.87 2.01
N VAL A 329 16.18 -1.42 2.53
CA VAL A 329 15.28 -0.67 3.42
C VAL A 329 16.05 -0.14 4.62
N VAL A 330 16.79 -1.00 5.29
CA VAL A 330 17.56 -0.63 6.48
C VAL A 330 18.59 0.44 6.15
N ALA A 331 19.35 0.30 5.06
CA ALA A 331 20.38 1.27 4.68
C ALA A 331 19.82 2.69 4.51
N LEU A 332 18.71 2.84 3.78
CA LEU A 332 18.06 4.13 3.57
C LEU A 332 17.52 4.72 4.88
N HIS A 333 16.89 3.89 5.72
CA HIS A 333 16.43 4.33 7.03
C HIS A 333 17.54 4.73 7.98
N LEU A 334 18.72 4.10 7.91
CA LEU A 334 19.88 4.47 8.73
C LEU A 334 20.41 5.86 8.37
N VAL A 335 20.41 6.22 7.08
CA VAL A 335 20.81 7.58 6.67
C VAL A 335 19.79 8.61 7.18
N CYS A 336 18.48 8.32 7.11
CA CYS A 336 17.45 9.17 7.72
C CYS A 336 17.64 9.27 9.26
N ALA A 337 17.88 8.13 9.92
CA ALA A 337 18.10 8.08 11.37
C ALA A 337 19.31 8.89 11.80
N ALA A 338 20.40 8.85 11.02
CA ALA A 338 21.59 9.65 11.24
C ALA A 338 21.34 11.16 11.07
N SER A 339 20.41 11.54 10.16
CA SER A 339 20.02 12.95 9.98
C SER A 339 19.10 13.48 11.08
N GLU A 340 18.34 12.60 11.72
CA GLU A 340 17.47 12.95 12.86
C GLU A 340 18.29 13.18 14.12
N GLN A 341 19.20 12.27 14.42
CA GLN A 341 20.14 12.32 15.52
C GLN A 341 21.37 11.48 15.16
N PRO A 342 22.58 11.84 15.59
CA PRO A 342 23.78 11.02 15.36
C PRO A 342 23.54 9.56 15.79
N LEU A 343 23.89 8.61 14.93
CA LEU A 343 23.80 7.19 15.27
C LEU A 343 24.92 6.85 16.26
N ARG A 344 24.59 6.15 17.34
CA ARG A 344 25.55 5.77 18.38
C ARG A 344 25.92 4.30 18.24
N GLU A 345 27.13 3.97 18.69
CA GLU A 345 27.65 2.61 18.62
C GLU A 345 26.79 1.60 19.38
N ASP A 346 26.29 1.98 20.57
CA ASP A 346 25.42 1.13 21.38
C ASP A 346 24.09 0.80 20.69
N GLU A 347 23.49 1.78 19.99
CA GLU A 347 22.27 1.60 19.20
C GLU A 347 22.50 0.64 18.01
N ILE A 348 23.57 0.86 17.26
CA ILE A 348 23.93 0.04 16.09
C ILE A 348 24.15 -1.41 16.53
N ARG A 349 24.87 -1.63 17.63
CA ARG A 349 25.11 -2.97 18.20
C ARG A 349 23.83 -3.61 18.70
N GLN A 350 22.95 -2.86 19.38
CA GLN A 350 21.66 -3.35 19.85
C GLN A 350 20.77 -3.80 18.69
N TRP A 351 20.84 -3.10 17.55
CA TRP A 351 20.08 -3.43 16.35
C TRP A 351 20.74 -4.48 15.47
N GLN A 352 21.98 -4.89 15.78
CA GLN A 352 22.79 -5.82 14.98
C GLN A 352 22.98 -5.35 13.52
N LEU A 353 23.18 -4.04 13.32
CA LEU A 353 23.27 -3.41 12.00
C LEU A 353 24.69 -2.94 11.65
N GLU A 354 25.69 -3.35 12.40
CA GLU A 354 27.11 -3.01 12.17
C GLU A 354 27.54 -3.22 10.71
N PRO A 355 27.24 -4.37 10.07
CA PRO A 355 27.70 -4.61 8.69
C PRO A 355 27.12 -3.63 7.68
N ILE A 356 25.88 -3.15 7.93
CA ILE A 356 25.22 -2.18 7.03
C ILE A 356 25.83 -0.79 7.26
N VAL A 357 26.05 -0.39 8.52
CA VAL A 357 26.66 0.89 8.86
C VAL A 357 28.10 0.97 8.33
N ASP A 358 28.91 -0.09 8.47
CA ASP A 358 30.27 -0.16 7.93
C ASP A 358 30.27 0.02 6.41
N ARG A 359 29.34 -0.62 5.71
CA ARG A 359 29.16 -0.47 4.27
C ARG A 359 28.77 0.95 3.89
N LEU A 360 27.78 1.55 4.56
CA LEU A 360 27.37 2.94 4.32
C LEU A 360 28.52 3.92 4.57
N THR A 361 29.37 3.63 5.56
CA THR A 361 30.57 4.41 5.85
C THR A 361 31.62 4.26 4.75
N ALA A 362 31.84 3.03 4.28
CA ALA A 362 32.77 2.77 3.17
C ALA A 362 32.32 3.39 1.84
N GLN A 363 31.00 3.44 1.62
CA GLN A 363 30.38 4.08 0.45
C GLN A 363 30.32 5.62 0.56
N GLY A 364 30.70 6.18 1.72
CA GLY A 364 30.64 7.62 1.95
C GLY A 364 29.24 8.18 2.16
N SER A 365 28.23 7.35 2.44
CA SER A 365 26.88 7.81 2.81
C SER A 365 26.77 8.22 4.27
N LEU A 366 27.57 7.61 5.14
CA LEU A 366 27.75 7.98 6.53
C LEU A 366 29.22 8.34 6.81
N CYS A 367 29.42 9.27 7.71
CA CYS A 367 30.73 9.65 8.21
C CYS A 367 30.84 9.30 9.70
N ARG A 368 31.86 8.53 10.06
CA ARG A 368 32.18 8.21 11.46
C ARG A 368 32.98 9.35 12.07
N LEU A 369 32.46 9.96 13.13
CA LEU A 369 33.20 10.91 13.94
C LEU A 369 34.00 10.19 15.02
N PRO A 370 35.22 10.69 15.36
CA PRO A 370 36.11 10.07 16.35
C PRO A 370 35.73 10.37 17.80
N ASP A 371 34.47 10.65 18.08
CA ASP A 371 33.98 10.89 19.43
C ASP A 371 34.16 9.63 20.30
N THR A 372 34.10 9.79 21.63
CA THR A 372 34.19 8.64 22.53
C THR A 372 32.92 8.57 23.39
N PRO A 373 32.00 7.68 23.09
CA PRO A 373 31.96 6.68 21.99
C PRO A 373 31.75 7.26 20.58
N PRO A 374 32.14 6.54 19.52
CA PRO A 374 31.99 7.01 18.15
C PRO A 374 30.53 7.17 17.74
N VAL A 375 30.28 8.17 16.89
CA VAL A 375 28.96 8.44 16.31
C VAL A 375 29.05 8.57 14.80
N TRP A 376 27.93 8.34 14.11
CA TRP A 376 27.84 8.46 12.65
C TRP A 376 26.83 9.53 12.27
N LEU A 377 27.19 10.34 11.29
CA LEU A 377 26.38 11.39 10.68
C LEU A 377 26.22 11.12 9.17
N PRO A 378 25.15 11.61 8.54
CA PRO A 378 25.03 11.56 7.10
C PRO A 378 26.06 12.50 6.45
N THR A 379 26.64 12.05 5.34
CA THR A 379 27.59 12.87 4.56
C THR A 379 26.93 13.63 3.43
N THR A 380 25.73 13.21 3.03
CA THR A 380 25.02 13.77 1.88
C THR A 380 24.43 15.14 2.20
N GLN A 381 24.64 16.10 1.31
CA GLN A 381 23.96 17.40 1.34
C GLN A 381 22.49 17.30 0.88
N SER A 382 22.13 16.21 0.20
CA SER A 382 20.74 15.94 -0.23
C SER A 382 19.93 15.40 0.93
N ASP A 383 18.67 15.83 1.01
CA ASP A 383 17.72 15.36 2.00
C ASP A 383 17.46 13.85 1.86
N PRO A 384 17.83 13.02 2.84
CA PRO A 384 17.68 11.56 2.74
C PRO A 384 16.23 11.09 2.68
N TYR A 385 15.27 11.92 3.09
CA TYR A 385 13.85 11.59 3.01
C TYR A 385 13.30 11.57 1.58
N ILE A 386 13.95 12.27 0.64
CA ILE A 386 13.58 12.25 -0.78
C ILE A 386 14.00 10.91 -1.42
N LEU A 387 15.06 10.30 -0.91
CA LEU A 387 15.60 9.05 -1.45
C LEU A 387 14.87 7.80 -0.96
N LEU A 388 14.09 7.93 0.12
CA LEU A 388 13.40 6.81 0.74
C LEU A 388 11.89 6.86 0.43
N GLU A 389 11.47 6.11 -0.57
CA GLU A 389 10.07 5.85 -0.84
C GLU A 389 9.61 4.56 -0.14
N LEU A 390 8.50 4.64 0.60
CA LEU A 390 8.00 3.51 1.38
C LEU A 390 7.23 2.47 0.55
N HIS A 391 7.08 2.71 -0.75
CA HIS A 391 6.28 1.85 -1.64
C HIS A 391 7.11 0.96 -2.56
N ALA A 392 8.39 1.27 -2.72
CA ALA A 392 9.27 0.53 -3.62
C ALA A 392 10.66 0.35 -3.01
N ALA A 393 11.28 -0.78 -3.28
CA ALA A 393 12.65 -1.07 -2.84
C ALA A 393 13.66 -0.40 -3.78
N GLY A 394 13.69 0.91 -3.82
CA GLY A 394 14.72 1.67 -4.52
C GLY A 394 14.47 1.91 -6.01
N MET A 395 13.25 1.67 -6.50
CA MET A 395 12.84 2.05 -7.85
C MET A 395 11.75 3.12 -7.77
N GLU A 396 11.86 4.16 -8.60
CA GLU A 396 10.84 5.19 -8.69
C GLU A 396 9.55 4.59 -9.28
N PRO A 397 8.37 4.75 -8.63
CA PRO A 397 7.13 4.17 -9.12
C PRO A 397 6.67 4.87 -10.40
N LEU A 398 6.13 4.09 -11.33
CA LEU A 398 5.54 4.60 -12.56
C LEU A 398 4.20 5.27 -12.28
N ARG A 399 3.96 6.42 -12.89
CA ARG A 399 2.70 7.15 -12.82
C ARG A 399 1.67 6.58 -13.79
N LEU A 400 0.49 6.25 -13.31
CA LEU A 400 -0.63 5.80 -14.13
C LEU A 400 -1.39 7.01 -14.67
N LEU A 401 -1.42 7.20 -15.98
CA LEU A 401 -2.07 8.32 -16.64
C LEU A 401 -3.22 7.84 -17.51
N ASP A 402 -4.30 8.61 -17.59
CA ASP A 402 -5.35 8.40 -18.60
C ASP A 402 -4.98 9.03 -19.94
N ALA A 403 -5.89 8.90 -20.92
CA ALA A 403 -5.72 9.51 -22.23
C ALA A 403 -5.69 11.05 -22.21
N GLN A 404 -6.12 11.68 -21.11
CA GLN A 404 -6.08 13.12 -20.88
C GLN A 404 -4.87 13.58 -20.06
N GLY A 405 -3.99 12.63 -19.68
CA GLY A 405 -2.82 12.89 -18.85
C GLY A 405 -3.14 13.07 -17.35
N GLN A 406 -4.37 12.75 -16.93
CA GLN A 406 -4.72 12.79 -15.52
C GLN A 406 -4.12 11.59 -14.80
N GLN A 407 -3.44 11.84 -13.69
CA GLN A 407 -2.82 10.78 -12.89
C GLN A 407 -3.86 10.06 -12.02
N TYR A 408 -3.92 8.75 -12.15
CA TYR A 408 -4.79 7.88 -11.35
C TYR A 408 -4.08 7.27 -10.14
N GLY A 409 -2.78 7.16 -10.17
CA GLY A 409 -1.98 6.54 -9.12
C GLY A 409 -0.58 6.19 -9.60
N THR A 410 0.04 5.28 -8.89
CA THR A 410 1.38 4.77 -9.21
C THR A 410 1.38 3.26 -9.21
N VAL A 411 2.34 2.66 -9.91
CA VAL A 411 2.57 1.23 -9.97
C VAL A 411 4.07 0.94 -9.88
N ASP A 412 4.41 -0.15 -9.22
CA ASP A 412 5.78 -0.64 -9.14
C ASP A 412 6.30 -1.00 -10.55
N PRO A 413 7.49 -0.53 -10.98
CA PRO A 413 8.06 -0.85 -12.28
C PRO A 413 8.20 -2.35 -12.54
N SER A 414 8.50 -3.14 -11.52
CA SER A 414 8.60 -4.59 -11.67
C SER A 414 7.27 -5.24 -12.04
N LEU A 415 6.16 -4.70 -11.52
CA LEU A 415 4.81 -5.11 -11.90
C LEU A 415 4.47 -4.67 -13.33
N ALA A 416 4.92 -3.47 -13.73
CA ALA A 416 4.72 -2.97 -15.08
C ALA A 416 5.37 -3.89 -16.12
N ASN A 417 6.62 -4.25 -15.93
CA ASN A 417 7.34 -5.13 -16.83
C ASN A 417 6.74 -6.54 -16.94
N ARG A 418 6.11 -7.03 -15.87
CA ARG A 418 5.49 -8.36 -15.86
C ARG A 418 4.07 -8.38 -16.38
N TRP A 419 3.25 -7.41 -15.97
CA TRP A 419 1.81 -7.47 -16.19
C TRP A 419 1.25 -6.30 -16.98
N ALA A 420 1.94 -5.15 -16.97
CA ALA A 420 1.45 -3.92 -17.56
C ALA A 420 2.23 -3.52 -18.83
N HIS A 421 2.70 -4.52 -19.59
CA HIS A 421 3.31 -4.30 -20.90
C HIS A 421 2.34 -3.58 -21.87
N PRO A 422 2.82 -2.91 -22.91
CA PRO A 422 1.95 -2.34 -23.93
C PRO A 422 0.94 -3.37 -24.46
N MET A 423 -0.31 -2.98 -24.57
CA MET A 423 -1.48 -3.80 -24.94
C MET A 423 -1.99 -4.74 -23.83
N ALA A 424 -1.37 -4.80 -22.66
CA ALA A 424 -1.88 -5.57 -21.54
C ALA A 424 -3.27 -5.10 -21.10
N ALA A 425 -4.10 -6.04 -20.63
CA ALA A 425 -5.36 -5.75 -19.95
C ALA A 425 -5.19 -5.90 -18.44
N LEU A 426 -5.55 -4.88 -17.68
CA LEU A 426 -5.38 -4.82 -16.23
C LEU A 426 -6.74 -4.76 -15.50
N PRO A 427 -6.94 -5.50 -14.43
CA PRO A 427 -6.02 -6.42 -13.77
C PRO A 427 -5.73 -7.68 -14.61
N PRO A 428 -4.59 -8.31 -14.35
CA PRO A 428 -4.18 -9.50 -15.12
C PRO A 428 -5.25 -10.59 -15.15
N LEU A 429 -5.40 -11.25 -16.30
CA LEU A 429 -6.33 -12.35 -16.56
C LEU A 429 -7.82 -12.03 -16.45
N ARG A 430 -8.20 -10.90 -15.83
CA ARG A 430 -9.61 -10.54 -15.59
C ARG A 430 -10.20 -9.64 -16.67
N GLY A 431 -9.35 -8.94 -17.37
CA GLY A 431 -9.74 -7.86 -18.27
C GLY A 431 -10.15 -6.57 -17.51
N GLY A 432 -9.96 -5.47 -18.15
CA GLY A 432 -10.21 -4.17 -17.55
C GLY A 432 -9.70 -3.05 -18.43
N VAL A 433 -8.96 -2.12 -17.88
CA VAL A 433 -8.32 -1.06 -18.65
C VAL A 433 -7.15 -1.61 -19.46
N ARG A 434 -6.90 -1.03 -20.62
CA ARG A 434 -5.81 -1.43 -21.50
C ARG A 434 -4.62 -0.48 -21.33
N VAL A 435 -3.43 -1.03 -21.26
CA VAL A 435 -2.17 -0.30 -21.34
C VAL A 435 -1.92 0.12 -22.79
N VAL A 436 -1.72 1.39 -23.03
CA VAL A 436 -1.40 1.94 -24.35
C VAL A 436 0.11 1.96 -24.58
N SER A 437 0.81 2.54 -23.62
CA SER A 437 2.27 2.67 -23.67
C SER A 437 2.86 2.65 -22.27
N LEU A 438 4.08 2.17 -22.20
CA LEU A 438 4.97 2.28 -21.06
C LEU A 438 6.15 3.16 -21.53
N ASP A 439 6.37 4.26 -20.83
CA ASP A 439 7.50 5.17 -21.03
C ASP A 439 8.35 5.13 -19.77
N GLU A 440 9.42 4.36 -19.83
CA GLU A 440 10.35 4.17 -18.72
C GLU A 440 11.15 5.46 -18.43
N ASP A 441 11.47 6.25 -19.47
CA ASP A 441 12.24 7.49 -19.32
C ASP A 441 11.44 8.57 -18.60
N GLN A 442 10.14 8.65 -18.87
CA GLN A 442 9.23 9.57 -18.20
C GLN A 442 8.64 8.99 -16.93
N GLY A 443 8.87 7.72 -16.63
CA GLY A 443 8.27 7.01 -15.53
C GLY A 443 6.73 6.99 -15.60
N THR A 444 6.15 6.75 -16.79
CA THR A 444 4.71 6.81 -16.99
C THR A 444 4.13 5.58 -17.69
N LEU A 445 2.93 5.20 -17.30
CA LEU A 445 2.12 4.16 -17.90
C LEU A 445 0.78 4.76 -18.35
N GLN A 446 0.53 4.78 -19.65
CA GLN A 446 -0.72 5.31 -20.18
C GLN A 446 -1.78 4.21 -20.29
N LEU A 447 -2.98 4.53 -19.82
CA LEU A 447 -4.15 3.66 -19.80
C LEU A 447 -5.25 4.18 -20.72
N THR A 448 -6.04 3.26 -21.30
CA THR A 448 -7.25 3.58 -22.06
C THR A 448 -8.42 2.74 -21.58
N GLY A 449 -9.62 3.04 -22.13
CA GLY A 449 -10.85 2.35 -21.75
C GLY A 449 -10.83 0.84 -22.04
N GLN A 450 -11.87 0.17 -21.59
CA GLN A 450 -12.04 -1.28 -21.72
C GLN A 450 -12.44 -1.70 -23.14
N ASP A 451 -11.93 -2.88 -23.54
CA ASP A 451 -12.33 -3.56 -24.76
C ASP A 451 -12.71 -5.05 -24.58
N GLY A 452 -12.93 -5.49 -23.32
CA GLY A 452 -13.25 -6.87 -22.97
C GLY A 452 -12.11 -7.87 -23.20
N ARG A 453 -10.90 -7.37 -23.35
CA ARG A 453 -9.68 -8.14 -23.58
C ARG A 453 -9.14 -8.70 -22.28
N ARG A 454 -8.62 -9.92 -22.34
CA ARG A 454 -7.79 -10.55 -21.29
C ARG A 454 -6.41 -10.83 -21.86
N THR A 455 -5.37 -10.64 -21.10
CA THR A 455 -4.00 -10.90 -21.54
C THR A 455 -3.23 -11.75 -20.52
N LEU A 456 -2.30 -12.55 -21.04
CA LEU A 456 -1.32 -13.32 -20.27
C LEU A 456 0.06 -13.07 -20.87
N PRO A 457 1.00 -12.47 -20.15
CA PRO A 457 2.35 -12.26 -20.65
C PRO A 457 3.11 -13.57 -20.82
N LEU A 458 3.91 -13.65 -21.88
CA LEU A 458 4.87 -14.71 -22.10
C LEU A 458 6.27 -14.19 -21.81
N ARG A 459 6.93 -14.88 -20.89
CA ARG A 459 8.21 -14.43 -20.32
C ARG A 459 9.26 -15.52 -20.41
N SER A 460 10.49 -15.10 -20.58
CA SER A 460 11.67 -15.91 -20.32
C SER A 460 12.34 -15.42 -19.05
N CYS A 461 12.81 -16.34 -18.22
CA CYS A 461 13.55 -16.04 -17.01
C CYS A 461 14.85 -16.86 -17.02
N GLN A 462 15.97 -16.17 -16.90
CA GLN A 462 17.26 -16.82 -16.62
C GLN A 462 17.57 -16.58 -15.15
N VAL A 463 17.91 -17.64 -14.44
CA VAL A 463 18.18 -17.58 -13.01
C VAL A 463 19.57 -18.12 -12.74
N GLN A 464 20.45 -17.27 -12.26
CA GLN A 464 21.77 -17.65 -11.79
C GLN A 464 21.76 -17.79 -10.26
N ILE A 465 22.06 -18.96 -9.75
CA ILE A 465 22.23 -19.18 -8.32
C ILE A 465 23.56 -18.52 -7.90
N LEU A 466 23.48 -17.56 -6.99
CA LEU A 466 24.65 -16.90 -6.41
C LEU A 466 25.14 -17.66 -5.16
N GLU A 467 24.19 -18.07 -4.32
CA GLU A 467 24.46 -18.79 -3.08
C GLU A 467 23.30 -19.76 -2.80
N GLU A 468 23.62 -20.98 -2.43
CA GLU A 468 22.67 -21.98 -1.92
C GLU A 468 22.93 -22.13 -0.42
N TRP A 469 21.93 -21.78 0.40
CA TRP A 469 22.10 -21.74 1.84
C TRP A 469 21.63 -23.01 2.53
N ALA A 470 20.57 -23.64 2.00
CA ALA A 470 20.05 -24.90 2.54
C ALA A 470 19.36 -25.72 1.45
N GLN A 471 19.37 -27.04 1.67
CA GLN A 471 18.70 -28.02 0.83
C GLN A 471 18.02 -29.08 1.70
N ARG A 472 16.81 -29.48 1.30
CA ARG A 472 16.10 -30.64 1.90
C ARG A 472 15.28 -31.38 0.86
N GLU A 473 14.75 -32.53 1.20
CA GLU A 473 13.74 -33.20 0.38
C GLU A 473 12.34 -32.65 0.63
N LEU A 474 11.52 -32.62 -0.41
CA LEU A 474 10.09 -32.36 -0.28
C LEU A 474 9.47 -33.48 0.56
N ARG A 475 8.69 -33.11 1.57
CA ARG A 475 7.99 -34.02 2.49
C ARG A 475 6.71 -34.54 1.84
N ARG A 476 6.85 -35.27 0.74
CA ARG A 476 5.72 -35.75 -0.05
C ARG A 476 5.93 -37.21 -0.47
N THR A 477 4.79 -37.89 -0.69
CA THR A 477 4.74 -39.22 -1.26
C THR A 477 4.42 -39.18 -2.76
N GLY A 478 4.46 -40.33 -3.41
CA GLY A 478 4.14 -40.41 -4.84
C GLY A 478 5.16 -39.70 -5.74
N ALA A 479 4.70 -38.95 -6.73
CA ALA A 479 5.54 -38.31 -7.75
C ALA A 479 6.43 -37.18 -7.17
N GLY A 480 6.07 -36.62 -6.02
CA GLY A 480 6.87 -35.63 -5.32
C GLY A 480 7.96 -36.19 -4.41
N ARG A 481 8.00 -37.49 -4.24
CA ARG A 481 8.99 -38.17 -3.37
C ARG A 481 10.41 -38.03 -3.91
N GLY A 482 11.34 -37.64 -3.04
CA GLY A 482 12.75 -37.49 -3.37
C GLY A 482 13.10 -36.25 -4.18
N LEU A 483 12.12 -35.37 -4.46
CA LEU A 483 12.43 -34.06 -5.04
C LEU A 483 13.18 -33.19 -4.04
N LYS A 484 14.25 -32.54 -4.52
CA LYS A 484 15.06 -31.65 -3.71
C LYS A 484 14.52 -30.26 -3.76
N LEU A 485 14.38 -29.66 -2.59
CA LEU A 485 14.04 -28.27 -2.39
C LEU A 485 15.27 -27.54 -1.85
N SER A 486 15.64 -26.46 -2.49
CA SER A 486 16.75 -25.62 -2.06
C SER A 486 16.30 -24.18 -1.91
N TRP A 487 17.02 -23.37 -1.13
CA TRP A 487 16.80 -21.95 -1.07
C TRP A 487 18.13 -21.18 -0.95
N GLY A 488 18.12 -19.91 -1.38
CA GLY A 488 19.29 -19.09 -1.34
C GLY A 488 19.13 -17.80 -2.14
N ARG A 489 20.27 -17.23 -2.52
CA ARG A 489 20.33 -15.97 -3.28
C ARG A 489 20.52 -16.27 -4.75
N VAL A 490 19.77 -15.53 -5.56
CA VAL A 490 19.77 -15.64 -7.02
C VAL A 490 19.91 -14.29 -7.69
N LEU A 491 20.46 -14.28 -8.90
CA LEU A 491 20.38 -13.20 -9.86
C LEU A 491 19.39 -13.61 -10.94
N ILE A 492 18.43 -12.75 -11.22
CA ILE A 492 17.35 -12.99 -12.17
C ILE A 492 17.47 -12.01 -13.32
N GLU A 493 17.38 -12.53 -14.53
CA GLU A 493 17.15 -11.76 -15.74
C GLU A 493 15.80 -12.22 -16.32
N GLU A 494 14.82 -11.33 -16.34
CA GLU A 494 13.47 -11.58 -16.81
C GLU A 494 13.19 -10.73 -18.04
N GLN A 495 12.61 -11.34 -19.06
CA GLN A 495 12.21 -10.67 -20.28
C GLN A 495 10.78 -11.06 -20.65
N THR A 496 9.91 -10.05 -20.80
CA THR A 496 8.57 -10.22 -21.39
C THR A 496 8.69 -9.93 -22.88
N TYR A 497 8.57 -10.96 -23.71
CA TYR A 497 8.81 -10.88 -25.17
C TYR A 497 7.52 -10.95 -25.99
N ALA A 498 6.46 -11.52 -25.44
CA ALA A 498 5.19 -11.72 -26.11
C ALA A 498 4.05 -11.78 -25.08
N TYR A 499 2.82 -11.83 -25.55
CA TYR A 499 1.66 -12.05 -24.72
C TYR A 499 0.59 -12.83 -25.48
N ARG A 500 -0.26 -13.55 -24.74
CA ARG A 500 -1.47 -14.13 -25.30
C ARG A 500 -2.64 -13.21 -24.98
N GLU A 501 -3.52 -13.01 -25.93
CA GLU A 501 -4.73 -12.23 -25.76
C GLU A 501 -5.99 -13.03 -26.09
N GLN A 502 -7.05 -12.77 -25.34
CA GLN A 502 -8.38 -13.29 -25.62
C GLN A 502 -9.38 -12.14 -25.57
N ILE A 503 -10.19 -12.00 -26.60
CA ILE A 503 -11.27 -11.01 -26.68
C ILE A 503 -12.60 -11.75 -26.64
N GLY A 504 -13.37 -11.53 -25.56
CA GLY A 504 -14.65 -12.20 -25.36
C GLY A 504 -14.53 -13.71 -25.30
N ARG A 505 -15.17 -14.42 -26.25
CA ARG A 505 -15.18 -15.90 -26.36
C ARG A 505 -14.27 -16.41 -27.48
N ASN A 506 -13.56 -15.54 -28.16
CA ASN A 506 -12.68 -15.94 -29.26
C ASN A 506 -11.53 -16.81 -28.74
N PRO A 507 -10.90 -17.64 -29.58
CA PRO A 507 -9.67 -18.33 -29.24
C PRO A 507 -8.57 -17.35 -28.82
N ALA A 508 -7.74 -17.77 -27.88
CA ALA A 508 -6.59 -16.98 -27.51
C ALA A 508 -5.58 -16.91 -28.68
N GLN A 509 -4.97 -15.73 -28.86
CA GLN A 509 -3.96 -15.48 -29.88
C GLN A 509 -2.68 -15.00 -29.23
N GLU A 510 -1.54 -15.44 -29.76
CA GLU A 510 -0.23 -14.98 -29.34
C GLU A 510 0.20 -13.76 -30.14
N ARG A 511 0.77 -12.77 -29.46
CA ARG A 511 1.29 -11.53 -30.02
C ARG A 511 2.69 -11.25 -29.50
N THR A 512 3.62 -10.98 -30.36
CA THR A 512 4.98 -10.57 -29.99
C THR A 512 4.98 -9.09 -29.64
N LEU A 513 5.71 -8.70 -28.59
CA LEU A 513 5.95 -7.30 -28.29
C LEU A 513 6.94 -6.72 -29.29
N PRO A 514 6.74 -5.47 -29.77
CA PRO A 514 7.69 -4.80 -30.65
C PRO A 514 9.10 -4.71 -30.04
N GLU A 515 9.15 -4.39 -28.76
CA GLU A 515 10.35 -4.34 -27.94
C GLU A 515 10.10 -5.17 -26.68
N PRO A 516 10.95 -6.20 -26.42
CA PRO A 516 10.86 -6.96 -25.20
C PRO A 516 11.19 -6.10 -23.97
N LEU A 517 10.41 -6.25 -22.93
CA LEU A 517 10.65 -5.58 -21.64
C LEU A 517 11.57 -6.46 -20.80
N SER A 518 12.74 -5.94 -20.44
CA SER A 518 13.77 -6.67 -19.70
C SER A 518 14.02 -6.04 -18.35
N GLN A 519 14.23 -6.87 -17.32
CA GLN A 519 14.64 -6.40 -16.01
C GLN A 519 15.61 -7.39 -15.38
N GLN A 520 16.51 -6.88 -14.55
CA GLN A 520 17.48 -7.69 -13.82
C GLN A 520 17.52 -7.26 -12.35
N TRP A 521 17.45 -8.24 -11.45
CA TRP A 521 17.56 -7.94 -10.01
C TRP A 521 18.14 -9.14 -9.25
N ARG A 522 18.69 -8.89 -8.08
CA ARG A 522 19.12 -9.94 -7.13
C ARG A 522 18.05 -10.10 -6.07
N SER A 523 17.70 -11.37 -5.76
CA SER A 523 16.69 -11.64 -4.76
C SER A 523 16.92 -12.97 -4.06
N LEU A 524 15.99 -13.34 -3.19
CA LEU A 524 15.91 -14.64 -2.56
C LEU A 524 14.95 -15.52 -3.34
N ALA A 525 15.24 -16.80 -3.40
CA ALA A 525 14.41 -17.78 -4.07
C ALA A 525 14.45 -19.15 -3.38
N VAL A 526 13.35 -19.85 -3.54
CA VAL A 526 13.25 -21.30 -3.31
C VAL A 526 13.13 -21.97 -4.66
N TRP A 527 13.78 -23.12 -4.84
CA TRP A 527 13.65 -23.88 -6.07
C TRP A 527 13.55 -25.37 -5.84
N VAL A 528 12.75 -26.01 -6.69
CA VAL A 528 12.57 -27.46 -6.72
C VAL A 528 13.35 -28.02 -7.90
N HIS A 529 14.16 -29.04 -7.67
CA HIS A 529 14.81 -29.81 -8.73
C HIS A 529 13.84 -30.86 -9.25
N LEU A 530 13.42 -30.72 -10.50
CA LEU A 530 12.53 -31.66 -11.15
C LEU A 530 13.31 -32.85 -11.70
N THR A 531 12.71 -34.05 -11.69
CA THR A 531 13.35 -35.28 -12.14
C THR A 531 13.31 -35.45 -13.66
N ARG A 532 12.52 -34.61 -14.35
CA ARG A 532 12.44 -34.59 -15.81
C ARG A 532 12.10 -33.18 -16.31
N PRO A 533 12.50 -32.83 -17.56
CA PRO A 533 12.19 -31.54 -18.12
C PRO A 533 10.69 -31.39 -18.37
N LEU A 534 10.20 -30.15 -18.21
CA LEU A 534 8.88 -29.74 -18.65
C LEU A 534 8.96 -29.28 -20.11
N GLN A 535 8.06 -29.78 -20.95
CA GLN A 535 8.09 -29.45 -22.37
C GLN A 535 7.62 -28.03 -22.69
N VAL A 536 6.81 -27.40 -21.87
CA VAL A 536 6.31 -26.03 -22.08
C VAL A 536 6.20 -25.30 -20.76
N ILE A 537 6.67 -24.09 -20.78
CA ILE A 537 6.45 -22.96 -19.86
C ILE A 537 6.10 -23.40 -18.43
N GLY A 538 7.05 -24.05 -17.74
CA GLY A 538 6.94 -24.44 -16.34
C GLY A 538 6.60 -23.27 -15.39
N GLN A 539 6.81 -22.04 -15.85
CA GLN A 539 6.37 -20.82 -15.18
C GLN A 539 4.87 -20.83 -14.82
N GLN A 540 4.01 -21.39 -15.68
CA GLN A 540 2.57 -21.34 -15.43
C GLN A 540 2.14 -22.22 -14.25
N ILE A 541 2.87 -23.29 -13.99
CA ILE A 541 2.65 -24.09 -12.78
C ILE A 541 3.13 -23.35 -11.55
N GLY A 542 4.23 -22.65 -11.68
CA GLY A 542 4.67 -21.72 -10.68
C GLY A 542 3.59 -20.68 -10.34
N TRP A 543 2.80 -20.22 -11.35
CA TRP A 543 1.68 -19.32 -11.10
C TRP A 543 0.53 -19.96 -10.31
N SER A 544 0.26 -21.25 -10.47
CA SER A 544 -0.71 -21.94 -9.62
C SER A 544 -0.25 -21.97 -8.15
N CYS A 545 1.05 -22.17 -7.93
CA CYS A 545 1.63 -22.06 -6.59
C CYS A 545 1.59 -20.63 -6.07
N ALA A 546 1.94 -19.62 -6.87
CA ALA A 546 1.88 -18.21 -6.47
C ALA A 546 0.45 -17.78 -6.11
N ALA A 547 -0.55 -18.26 -6.84
CA ALA A 547 -1.95 -18.03 -6.52
C ALA A 547 -2.36 -18.71 -5.20
N ALA A 548 -1.90 -19.94 -4.95
CA ALA A 548 -2.13 -20.63 -3.69
C ALA A 548 -1.48 -19.93 -2.51
N ILE A 549 -0.26 -19.39 -2.68
CA ILE A 549 0.42 -18.56 -1.69
C ILE A 549 -0.43 -17.34 -1.35
N ALA A 550 -0.90 -16.61 -2.35
CA ALA A 550 -1.71 -15.41 -2.16
C ALA A 550 -3.07 -15.69 -1.49
N LEU A 551 -3.62 -16.91 -1.62
CA LEU A 551 -4.84 -17.30 -0.94
C LEU A 551 -4.63 -17.77 0.50
N THR A 552 -3.43 -18.23 0.83
CA THR A 552 -3.13 -18.81 2.15
C THR A 552 -2.33 -17.89 3.06
N THR A 553 -1.70 -16.86 2.51
CA THR A 553 -0.86 -15.91 3.25
C THR A 553 -1.37 -14.48 3.11
N LEU A 554 -0.68 -13.55 3.75
CA LEU A 554 -0.88 -12.11 3.52
C LEU A 554 -0.24 -11.61 2.22
N ALA A 555 0.65 -12.41 1.60
CA ALA A 555 1.31 -12.05 0.36
C ALA A 555 0.32 -11.98 -0.81
N ARG A 556 0.65 -11.18 -1.81
CA ARG A 556 -0.11 -11.03 -3.05
C ARG A 556 0.48 -11.90 -4.15
N LEU A 557 -0.29 -12.07 -5.23
CA LEU A 557 0.18 -12.82 -6.40
C LEU A 557 1.49 -12.26 -6.97
N GLU A 558 1.63 -10.94 -6.99
CA GLU A 558 2.80 -10.25 -7.49
C GLU A 558 4.05 -10.34 -6.59
N ASP A 559 3.91 -10.75 -5.33
CA ASP A 559 5.02 -10.86 -4.39
C ASP A 559 5.90 -12.09 -4.66
N CYS A 560 5.40 -13.07 -5.39
CA CYS A 560 6.11 -14.27 -5.82
C CYS A 560 6.27 -14.31 -7.33
N VAL A 561 7.49 -14.44 -7.83
CA VAL A 561 7.79 -14.59 -9.25
C VAL A 561 8.20 -16.02 -9.55
N PRO A 562 7.32 -16.82 -10.15
CA PRO A 562 7.71 -18.14 -10.60
C PRO A 562 8.57 -18.06 -11.87
N ALA A 563 9.61 -18.89 -11.91
CA ALA A 563 10.47 -19.05 -13.08
C ALA A 563 10.79 -20.53 -13.28
N TYR A 564 10.99 -20.94 -14.52
CA TYR A 564 11.41 -22.29 -14.85
C TYR A 564 12.63 -22.24 -15.75
N ASP A 565 13.68 -22.96 -15.37
CA ASP A 565 14.88 -23.14 -16.18
C ASP A 565 14.88 -24.55 -16.80
N PRO A 566 14.70 -24.67 -18.10
CA PRO A 566 14.64 -25.97 -18.78
C PRO A 566 16.00 -26.68 -18.82
N GLU A 567 17.14 -25.95 -18.77
CA GLU A 567 18.48 -26.54 -18.85
C GLU A 567 18.82 -27.27 -17.56
N THR A 568 18.51 -26.62 -16.42
CA THR A 568 18.79 -27.19 -15.08
C THR A 568 17.61 -27.93 -14.49
N GLN A 569 16.45 -27.93 -15.16
CA GLN A 569 15.19 -28.55 -14.70
C GLN A 569 14.75 -28.07 -13.32
N ARG A 570 14.88 -26.75 -13.08
CA ARG A 570 14.53 -26.13 -11.80
C ARG A 570 13.32 -25.25 -11.94
N LEU A 571 12.37 -25.42 -11.02
CA LEU A 571 11.24 -24.54 -10.84
C LEU A 571 11.52 -23.63 -9.65
N TYR A 572 11.60 -22.33 -9.88
CA TYR A 572 11.92 -21.32 -8.89
C TYR A 572 10.67 -20.58 -8.42
N PHE A 573 10.67 -20.21 -7.16
CA PHE A 573 9.74 -19.27 -6.53
C PHE A 573 10.59 -18.14 -5.94
N ILE A 574 10.53 -16.98 -6.57
CA ILE A 574 11.46 -15.89 -6.34
C ILE A 574 10.71 -14.75 -5.65
N ASP A 575 11.29 -14.16 -4.64
CA ASP A 575 10.79 -12.93 -4.05
C ASP A 575 10.85 -11.81 -5.09
N SER A 576 9.72 -11.10 -5.29
CA SER A 576 9.61 -10.10 -6.35
C SER A 576 10.47 -8.86 -6.11
N GLN A 577 10.84 -8.61 -4.87
CA GLN A 577 11.59 -7.44 -4.46
C GLN A 577 13.10 -7.69 -4.41
N PRO A 578 13.92 -6.69 -4.74
CA PRO A 578 15.37 -6.78 -4.57
C PRO A 578 15.75 -7.17 -3.14
N ASN A 579 16.66 -8.12 -3.00
CA ASN A 579 17.09 -8.74 -1.75
C ASN A 579 15.99 -9.41 -0.91
N GLY A 580 14.84 -9.67 -1.51
CA GLY A 580 13.78 -10.46 -0.90
C GLY A 580 12.72 -9.67 -0.14
N ASN A 581 11.56 -10.29 -0.01
CA ASN A 581 10.42 -9.81 0.79
C ASN A 581 10.03 -10.78 1.93
N GLY A 582 10.85 -11.83 2.17
CA GLY A 582 10.64 -12.82 3.23
C GLY A 582 9.78 -14.02 2.84
N LEU A 583 9.24 -14.04 1.64
CA LEU A 583 8.36 -15.12 1.18
C LEU A 583 9.12 -16.39 0.86
N ALA A 584 10.29 -16.29 0.22
CA ALA A 584 11.13 -17.44 -0.13
C ALA A 584 11.60 -18.21 1.12
N GLU A 585 11.98 -17.52 2.19
CA GLU A 585 12.36 -18.13 3.47
C GLU A 585 11.18 -18.92 4.05
N TRP A 586 10.01 -18.33 4.11
CA TRP A 586 8.80 -19.00 4.58
C TRP A 586 8.44 -20.20 3.70
N LEU A 587 8.54 -20.07 2.38
CA LEU A 587 8.23 -21.15 1.44
C LEU A 587 9.17 -22.33 1.58
N TYR A 588 10.45 -22.12 1.90
CA TYR A 588 11.37 -23.22 2.11
C TYR A 588 10.86 -24.17 3.20
N ASP A 589 10.25 -23.65 4.25
CA ASP A 589 9.72 -24.46 5.35
C ASP A 589 8.30 -24.98 5.10
N GLN A 590 7.47 -24.23 4.38
CA GLN A 590 6.01 -24.42 4.33
C GLN A 590 5.44 -24.71 2.94
N ILE A 591 6.26 -24.93 1.93
CA ILE A 591 5.79 -25.11 0.54
C ILE A 591 4.77 -26.26 0.41
N GLU A 592 4.96 -27.33 1.19
CA GLU A 592 4.06 -28.48 1.17
C GLU A 592 2.62 -28.13 1.56
N ALA A 593 2.44 -27.12 2.41
CA ALA A 593 1.11 -26.69 2.87
C ALA A 593 0.28 -26.04 1.76
N ILE A 594 0.93 -25.42 0.76
CA ILE A 594 0.23 -24.75 -0.35
C ILE A 594 -0.05 -25.66 -1.55
N LEU A 595 0.68 -26.79 -1.66
CA LEU A 595 0.59 -27.64 -2.86
C LEU A 595 -0.80 -28.23 -3.12
N PRO A 596 -1.61 -28.64 -2.13
CA PRO A 596 -2.98 -29.08 -2.38
C PRO A 596 -3.85 -28.02 -3.05
N LEU A 597 -3.74 -26.77 -2.59
CA LEU A 597 -4.49 -25.65 -3.19
C LEU A 597 -3.92 -25.28 -4.56
N ALA A 598 -2.60 -25.34 -4.74
CA ALA A 598 -1.96 -25.16 -6.05
C ALA A 598 -2.43 -26.22 -7.07
N TYR A 599 -2.65 -27.45 -6.62
CA TYR A 599 -3.27 -28.51 -7.43
C TYR A 599 -4.67 -28.10 -7.91
N ASP A 600 -5.52 -27.64 -6.98
CA ASP A 600 -6.87 -27.21 -7.31
C ASP A 600 -6.87 -26.04 -8.33
N VAL A 601 -5.98 -25.07 -8.14
CA VAL A 601 -5.82 -23.94 -9.07
C VAL A 601 -5.34 -24.42 -10.44
N ALA A 602 -4.33 -25.28 -10.49
CA ALA A 602 -3.79 -25.82 -11.74
C ALA A 602 -4.82 -26.64 -12.53
N LEU A 603 -5.64 -27.41 -11.82
CA LEU A 603 -6.70 -28.23 -12.42
C LEU A 603 -7.71 -27.39 -13.18
N ASP A 604 -8.14 -26.26 -12.63
CA ASP A 604 -9.10 -25.37 -13.26
C ASP A 604 -8.47 -24.49 -14.35
N GLN A 605 -7.19 -24.13 -14.24
CA GLN A 605 -6.47 -23.38 -15.27
C GLN A 605 -6.36 -24.15 -16.61
N ARG A 606 -6.35 -25.49 -16.58
CA ARG A 606 -6.34 -26.32 -17.82
C ARG A 606 -7.49 -26.01 -18.77
N SER A 607 -8.61 -25.56 -18.24
CA SER A 607 -9.82 -25.27 -19.01
C SER A 607 -9.89 -23.84 -19.51
N ASP A 608 -9.00 -22.94 -19.10
CA ASP A 608 -9.00 -21.55 -19.58
C ASP A 608 -8.25 -21.46 -20.93
N PRO A 609 -8.93 -21.03 -22.02
CA PRO A 609 -8.30 -20.88 -23.34
C PRO A 609 -7.06 -19.96 -23.34
N LEU A 610 -6.97 -19.02 -22.41
CA LEU A 610 -5.79 -18.13 -22.27
C LEU A 610 -4.59 -18.91 -21.73
N CYS A 611 -4.85 -19.90 -20.87
CA CYS A 611 -3.86 -20.75 -20.21
C CYS A 611 -3.73 -22.14 -20.85
N ASP A 612 -4.38 -22.44 -21.99
CA ASP A 612 -4.45 -23.77 -22.62
C ASP A 612 -3.09 -24.32 -23.05
N VAL A 613 -2.07 -23.48 -23.12
CA VAL A 613 -0.67 -23.89 -23.32
C VAL A 613 -0.22 -24.86 -22.24
N LEU A 614 -0.78 -24.76 -21.04
CA LEU A 614 -0.56 -25.71 -19.94
C LEU A 614 -1.10 -27.11 -20.26
N ALA A 615 -2.18 -27.21 -21.04
CA ALA A 615 -2.80 -28.49 -21.36
C ALA A 615 -1.93 -29.38 -22.26
N ARG A 616 -0.89 -28.82 -22.88
CA ARG A 616 0.02 -29.54 -23.80
C ARG A 616 1.27 -30.08 -23.11
N THR A 617 1.40 -29.87 -21.82
CA THR A 617 2.57 -30.27 -21.06
C THR A 617 2.34 -31.55 -20.26
N ASP A 618 3.39 -32.00 -19.61
CA ASP A 618 3.38 -33.05 -18.58
C ASP A 618 2.49 -32.67 -17.37
N MET A 619 1.30 -32.07 -17.63
CA MET A 619 0.38 -31.60 -16.60
C MET A 619 -0.02 -32.74 -15.63
N ASP A 620 -0.24 -33.96 -16.15
CA ASP A 620 -0.63 -35.07 -15.30
C ASP A 620 0.46 -35.47 -14.31
N TRP A 621 1.73 -35.39 -14.73
CA TRP A 621 2.85 -35.61 -13.83
C TRP A 621 2.99 -34.47 -12.80
N LEU A 622 2.81 -33.23 -13.22
CA LEU A 622 2.83 -32.09 -12.32
C LEU A 622 1.65 -32.04 -11.35
N LEU A 623 0.47 -32.40 -11.84
CA LEU A 623 -0.69 -32.58 -10.98
C LEU A 623 -0.46 -33.70 -9.98
N ALA A 624 0.25 -34.79 -10.37
CA ALA A 624 0.64 -35.84 -9.44
C ALA A 624 1.66 -35.35 -8.38
N ILE A 625 2.58 -34.45 -8.75
CA ILE A 625 3.48 -33.82 -7.77
C ILE A 625 2.68 -32.90 -6.82
N LEU A 626 1.82 -32.05 -7.34
CA LEU A 626 1.03 -31.12 -6.54
C LEU A 626 -0.01 -31.86 -5.67
N GLY A 627 -0.67 -32.88 -6.22
CA GLY A 627 -1.70 -33.66 -5.55
C GLY A 627 -1.20 -34.82 -4.68
N GLY A 628 0.12 -35.08 -4.61
CA GLY A 628 0.68 -36.16 -3.79
C GLY A 628 0.37 -35.93 -2.30
N GLU A 629 0.21 -37.02 -1.54
CA GLU A 629 -0.02 -36.96 -0.10
C GLU A 629 1.20 -36.37 0.62
N THR A 630 0.97 -35.53 1.62
CA THR A 630 2.03 -35.10 2.54
C THR A 630 2.31 -36.24 3.52
N ASP A 631 3.59 -36.45 3.88
CA ASP A 631 3.92 -37.42 4.93
C ASP A 631 3.21 -37.02 6.23
N ALA A 632 2.44 -37.94 6.80
CA ALA A 632 1.57 -37.66 7.96
C ALA A 632 2.32 -37.18 9.23
N ALA A 633 3.64 -37.22 9.22
CA ALA A 633 4.48 -36.69 10.30
C ALA A 633 4.61 -35.17 10.30
N VAL A 634 4.05 -34.47 9.30
CA VAL A 634 4.06 -32.99 9.19
C VAL A 634 2.66 -32.42 9.46
N ALA A 635 1.98 -32.93 10.48
CA ALA A 635 1.04 -32.09 11.20
C ALA A 635 1.88 -30.97 11.81
N ILE A 636 1.69 -29.76 11.33
CA ILE A 636 2.34 -28.56 11.84
C ILE A 636 2.23 -28.62 13.36
N PRO A 637 3.33 -28.77 14.11
CA PRO A 637 3.26 -28.49 15.52
C PRO A 637 2.94 -27.01 15.59
N VAL A 638 1.76 -26.65 15.98
CA VAL A 638 1.50 -25.35 16.63
C VAL A 638 2.52 -25.33 17.75
N GLY A 639 3.67 -24.69 17.47
CA GLY A 639 4.83 -24.69 18.34
C GLY A 639 4.49 -24.08 19.66
N SER A 640 4.27 -24.90 20.67
CA SER A 640 4.62 -24.49 22.01
C SER A 640 6.10 -24.20 22.01
N PRO A 641 6.56 -23.04 22.50
CA PRO A 641 7.98 -22.72 22.54
C PRO A 641 8.65 -23.58 23.61
N THR A 642 9.12 -24.77 23.22
CA THR A 642 10.06 -25.53 24.03
C THR A 642 11.46 -25.12 23.61
N GLY A 643 12.09 -24.32 24.52
CA GLY A 643 13.54 -24.21 24.66
C GLY A 643 14.26 -23.82 23.39
N VAL A 644 14.39 -22.50 23.17
CA VAL A 644 15.37 -21.92 22.26
C VAL A 644 16.74 -22.41 22.68
N ALA A 645 17.25 -23.48 22.05
CA ALA A 645 18.66 -23.55 21.80
C ALA A 645 18.96 -22.33 20.92
N GLN A 646 19.70 -21.35 21.45
CA GLN A 646 20.26 -20.29 20.62
C GLN A 646 21.00 -20.98 19.47
N PRO A 647 20.61 -20.80 18.22
CA PRO A 647 21.51 -21.09 17.14
C PRO A 647 22.63 -20.06 17.34
N GLU A 648 23.85 -20.53 17.44
CA GLU A 648 24.99 -19.68 17.14
C GLU A 648 24.81 -19.21 15.69
N THR A 649 24.11 -18.11 15.54
CA THR A 649 23.97 -17.45 14.27
C THR A 649 25.30 -16.75 14.03
N THR A 650 26.25 -17.50 13.52
CA THR A 650 27.31 -16.91 12.72
C THR A 650 26.58 -16.28 11.52
N VAL A 651 26.22 -15.01 11.67
CA VAL A 651 25.84 -14.15 10.55
C VAL A 651 27.03 -14.16 9.61
N ARG A 652 27.02 -15.05 8.62
CA ARG A 652 27.91 -14.92 7.46
C ARG A 652 27.45 -13.66 6.76
N VAL A 653 28.19 -12.57 7.00
CA VAL A 653 28.05 -11.31 6.30
C VAL A 653 28.20 -11.62 4.82
N ALA A 654 27.10 -11.59 4.11
CA ALA A 654 27.12 -11.70 2.65
C ALA A 654 27.92 -10.53 2.09
N GLU A 655 28.84 -10.80 1.17
CA GLU A 655 29.59 -9.76 0.46
C GLU A 655 28.65 -8.71 -0.11
N PRO A 656 29.06 -7.42 -0.10
CA PRO A 656 28.23 -6.33 -0.60
C PRO A 656 27.81 -6.61 -2.05
N PRO A 657 26.58 -6.32 -2.43
CA PRO A 657 26.22 -6.28 -3.85
C PRO A 657 27.21 -5.36 -4.55
N VAL A 658 27.79 -5.87 -5.64
CA VAL A 658 28.62 -5.06 -6.54
C VAL A 658 27.77 -3.85 -6.91
N PRO A 659 28.27 -2.61 -6.81
CA PRO A 659 27.51 -1.45 -7.20
C PRO A 659 27.01 -1.64 -8.62
N ILE A 660 25.73 -1.36 -8.85
CA ILE A 660 25.18 -1.24 -10.20
C ILE A 660 26.12 -0.27 -10.93
N PRO A 661 26.72 -0.63 -12.06
CA PRO A 661 27.52 0.32 -12.81
C PRO A 661 26.65 1.53 -13.09
N ALA A 662 27.11 2.71 -12.69
CA ALA A 662 26.49 3.95 -13.05
C ALA A 662 26.35 3.97 -14.59
N PRO A 663 25.23 4.45 -15.15
CA PRO A 663 25.10 4.62 -16.59
C PRO A 663 26.33 5.38 -17.08
N PRO A 664 26.91 5.01 -18.23
CA PRO A 664 28.13 5.61 -18.71
C PRO A 664 27.93 7.13 -18.81
N ALA A 665 28.76 7.86 -18.10
CA ALA A 665 28.78 9.31 -18.16
C ALA A 665 28.93 9.69 -19.63
N GLN A 666 27.93 10.35 -20.19
CA GLN A 666 28.02 10.92 -21.53
C GLN A 666 29.14 11.94 -21.50
N THR A 667 30.16 11.65 -22.23
CA THR A 667 31.27 12.56 -22.46
C THR A 667 30.73 13.82 -23.11
N PRO A 668 30.94 15.01 -22.55
CA PRO A 668 30.53 16.23 -23.22
C PRO A 668 31.30 16.37 -24.51
N THR A 669 30.62 16.22 -25.65
CA THR A 669 31.11 16.61 -26.95
C THR A 669 31.28 18.13 -26.96
N HIS A 670 32.51 18.56 -27.05
CA HIS A 670 32.87 19.97 -27.32
C HIS A 670 32.18 20.43 -28.59
N PRO A 671 31.47 21.57 -28.58
CA PRO A 671 31.09 22.22 -29.83
C PRO A 671 32.28 22.92 -30.45
N GLU A 672 32.47 22.67 -31.76
CA GLU A 672 33.40 23.45 -32.60
C GLU A 672 33.01 24.93 -32.64
N PRO A 673 33.99 25.85 -32.81
CA PRO A 673 33.72 27.27 -32.83
C PRO A 673 33.14 27.71 -34.17
N LEU A 674 31.96 28.31 -34.13
CA LEU A 674 31.38 29.04 -35.26
C LEU A 674 31.89 30.47 -35.28
N SER A 675 32.28 30.88 -36.49
CA SER A 675 32.92 32.14 -36.89
C SER A 675 32.05 33.37 -36.69
N ASP A 676 32.75 34.46 -36.37
CA ASP A 676 32.29 35.84 -36.32
C ASP A 676 31.61 36.34 -37.59
N GLN A 677 30.43 36.92 -37.45
CA GLN A 677 29.98 38.13 -38.18
C GLN A 677 28.90 38.91 -37.43
N PRO A 678 28.93 40.24 -37.37
CA PRO A 678 28.09 41.06 -36.55
C PRO A 678 26.76 41.45 -37.22
N PRO A 679 25.64 41.60 -36.46
CA PRO A 679 24.42 42.14 -37.00
C PRO A 679 24.27 43.66 -36.78
N ALA A 680 23.65 44.28 -37.77
CA ALA A 680 23.35 45.70 -37.86
C ALA A 680 22.21 46.16 -36.96
N ASP A 681 22.37 47.42 -36.54
CA ASP A 681 21.47 48.33 -35.87
C ASP A 681 20.00 48.33 -36.32
N LYS A 682 19.06 48.40 -35.32
CA LYS A 682 17.81 49.14 -35.42
C LYS A 682 17.33 49.59 -34.04
N ARG A 683 17.12 50.89 -33.88
CA ARG A 683 16.69 51.62 -32.70
C ARG A 683 15.17 51.56 -32.48
N PRO A 684 14.69 52.00 -31.30
CA PRO A 684 13.37 51.68 -30.76
C PRO A 684 12.32 52.74 -31.06
N VAL A 685 11.05 52.34 -30.95
CA VAL A 685 9.87 53.20 -30.99
C VAL A 685 9.18 53.16 -29.63
N GLU A 686 9.00 54.35 -29.04
CA GLU A 686 8.27 54.60 -27.79
C GLU A 686 6.74 54.48 -27.99
N PRO A 687 5.97 54.09 -26.95
CA PRO A 687 4.52 54.15 -26.95
C PRO A 687 3.96 55.36 -26.17
N GLN A 688 2.93 55.97 -26.74
CA GLN A 688 2.17 57.08 -26.20
C GLN A 688 1.17 56.70 -25.12
N HIS A 689 0.97 57.61 -24.19
CA HIS A 689 0.01 57.63 -23.08
C HIS A 689 -1.45 57.78 -23.51
N ALA A 690 -2.38 57.22 -22.74
CA ALA A 690 -3.72 57.77 -22.44
C ALA A 690 -4.36 57.14 -21.19
N PRO A 691 -5.37 57.76 -20.54
CA PRO A 691 -5.31 58.02 -19.09
C PRO A 691 -6.36 57.25 -18.25
N TYR A 692 -6.09 57.36 -16.97
CA TYR A 692 -6.86 56.88 -15.81
C TYR A 692 -8.33 57.26 -15.79
N GLN A 693 -9.21 56.32 -15.37
CA GLN A 693 -10.48 56.63 -14.70
C GLN A 693 -10.72 55.65 -13.53
N ARG A 694 -10.94 56.25 -12.36
CA ARG A 694 -11.33 55.65 -11.07
C ARG A 694 -12.86 55.52 -11.01
N PRO A 695 -13.45 54.53 -10.37
CA PRO A 695 -14.74 54.74 -9.71
C PRO A 695 -14.72 54.42 -8.19
N LEU A 696 -15.41 55.22 -7.56
CA LEU A 696 -15.93 55.55 -6.26
C LEU A 696 -16.41 54.36 -5.40
N ARG A 697 -16.14 54.51 -4.08
CA ARG A 697 -16.75 53.77 -2.97
C ARG A 697 -18.20 54.19 -2.71
N PRO A 698 -19.05 53.35 -2.12
CA PRO A 698 -20.14 53.85 -1.29
C PRO A 698 -20.04 53.40 0.19
N ASN A 699 -20.48 54.36 0.94
CA ASN A 699 -20.59 54.58 2.36
C ASN A 699 -21.16 53.44 3.25
N SER A 700 -20.54 53.38 4.42
CA SER A 700 -21.08 52.88 5.69
C SER A 700 -22.33 53.66 6.16
N ARG A 701 -23.34 52.95 6.67
CA ARG A 701 -24.31 53.46 7.62
C ARG A 701 -24.43 52.53 8.79
N GLN A 702 -24.14 53.11 9.97
CA GLN A 702 -24.43 52.60 11.30
C GLN A 702 -25.94 52.64 11.55
N LEU A 703 -26.47 51.66 12.22
CA LEU A 703 -27.65 51.77 13.05
C LEU A 703 -27.48 50.92 14.30
N SER A 704 -27.64 51.55 15.45
CA SER A 704 -27.58 50.99 16.79
C SER A 704 -28.94 50.47 17.28
N PRO A 705 -29.02 49.84 18.45
CA PRO A 705 -29.83 48.65 18.71
C PRO A 705 -31.17 48.96 19.39
N GLU A 706 -32.21 48.21 19.06
CA GLU A 706 -33.39 48.10 19.88
C GLU A 706 -33.50 46.76 20.58
N ARG A 707 -33.71 46.80 21.89
CA ARG A 707 -34.02 45.70 22.79
C ARG A 707 -35.44 45.18 22.50
N GLN A 708 -35.57 43.89 22.29
CA GLN A 708 -36.85 43.22 22.58
C GLN A 708 -36.65 41.73 22.87
N GLY A 709 -37.14 41.28 24.00
CA GLY A 709 -37.87 40.07 24.27
C GLY A 709 -37.08 38.73 24.15
N THR A 710 -36.69 38.15 25.25
CA THR A 710 -36.32 36.73 25.44
C THR A 710 -37.51 35.83 25.06
N PRO A 711 -37.37 34.95 24.07
CA PRO A 711 -38.27 33.79 23.94
C PRO A 711 -37.71 32.59 24.73
N ALA A 712 -38.64 31.85 25.30
CA ALA A 712 -38.43 30.63 26.07
C ALA A 712 -37.65 29.56 25.23
N PRO A 713 -36.94 28.65 25.90
CA PRO A 713 -36.17 27.58 25.21
C PRO A 713 -37.14 26.66 24.48
N PRO A 714 -36.83 26.22 23.25
CA PRO A 714 -37.62 25.20 22.57
C PRO A 714 -37.45 23.85 23.27
N GLU A 715 -38.57 23.17 23.45
CA GLU A 715 -38.63 21.78 23.87
C GLU A 715 -37.78 20.89 22.97
N PRO A 716 -37.11 19.84 23.50
CA PRO A 716 -36.32 18.94 22.66
C PRO A 716 -37.27 18.17 21.71
N PRO A 717 -36.88 18.00 20.45
CA PRO A 717 -37.63 17.20 19.50
C PRO A 717 -37.63 15.75 19.96
N SER A 718 -38.77 15.31 20.46
CA SER A 718 -39.10 13.89 20.61
C SER A 718 -39.35 13.33 19.22
N SER A 719 -38.45 12.55 18.71
CA SER A 719 -38.57 11.42 17.80
C SER A 719 -37.24 11.18 17.10
N THR A 720 -36.53 10.18 17.55
CA THR A 720 -35.59 9.42 16.77
C THR A 720 -36.30 9.06 15.46
N PRO A 721 -35.74 9.41 14.28
CA PRO A 721 -36.27 8.86 13.04
C PRO A 721 -36.14 7.34 13.14
N SER A 722 -37.25 6.65 13.18
CA SER A 722 -37.33 5.20 12.99
C SER A 722 -36.58 4.90 11.70
N ALA A 723 -35.47 4.19 11.81
CA ALA A 723 -34.71 3.74 10.66
C ALA A 723 -35.69 2.90 9.82
N GLU A 724 -36.00 3.37 8.61
CA GLU A 724 -36.72 2.54 7.63
C GLU A 724 -35.99 1.20 7.52
N PRO A 725 -36.68 0.06 7.58
CA PRO A 725 -36.04 -1.23 7.48
C PRO A 725 -35.28 -1.27 6.13
N LEU A 726 -34.01 -1.58 6.18
CA LEU A 726 -33.15 -1.77 5.01
C LEU A 726 -33.81 -2.78 4.07
N PRO A 727 -33.77 -2.53 2.75
CA PRO A 727 -34.33 -3.47 1.80
C PRO A 727 -33.62 -4.81 1.94
N ASP A 728 -34.39 -5.90 1.92
CA ASP A 728 -33.90 -7.27 2.06
C ASP A 728 -32.80 -7.55 0.99
N PRO A 729 -31.57 -7.86 1.40
CA PRO A 729 -30.47 -8.13 0.49
C PRO A 729 -30.76 -9.27 -0.51
N GLU A 730 -31.48 -10.30 -0.07
CA GLU A 730 -31.86 -11.43 -0.93
C GLU A 730 -32.84 -11.02 -2.03
N ALA A 731 -33.80 -10.13 -1.72
CA ALA A 731 -34.75 -9.61 -2.69
C ALA A 731 -34.04 -8.79 -3.79
N ILE A 732 -33.01 -8.01 -3.44
CA ILE A 732 -32.21 -7.26 -4.40
C ILE A 732 -31.39 -8.20 -5.28
N LEU A 733 -30.73 -9.20 -4.68
CA LEU A 733 -29.97 -10.21 -5.43
C LEU A 733 -30.86 -11.02 -6.37
N ALA A 734 -32.07 -11.38 -5.96
CA ALA A 734 -33.05 -12.07 -6.81
C ALA A 734 -33.45 -11.22 -8.03
N ARG A 735 -33.71 -9.93 -7.85
CA ARG A 735 -33.99 -8.98 -8.94
C ARG A 735 -32.81 -8.83 -9.91
N LEU A 736 -31.58 -8.82 -9.39
CA LEU A 736 -30.37 -8.76 -10.21
C LEU A 736 -30.17 -10.04 -11.04
N ARG A 737 -30.45 -11.21 -10.46
CA ARG A 737 -30.44 -12.50 -11.19
C ARG A 737 -31.45 -12.52 -12.33
N GLN A 738 -32.67 -12.00 -12.14
CA GLN A 738 -33.68 -11.87 -13.18
C GLN A 738 -33.26 -10.93 -14.33
N ARG A 739 -32.63 -9.78 -14.01
CA ARG A 739 -32.15 -8.81 -15.02
C ARG A 739 -31.02 -9.37 -15.91
N ARG A 740 -30.27 -10.35 -15.42
CA ARG A 740 -29.17 -10.98 -16.17
C ARG A 740 -29.66 -11.77 -17.40
N GLY A 741 -30.91 -12.19 -17.41
CA GLY A 741 -31.54 -12.86 -18.55
C GLY A 741 -32.06 -11.94 -19.67
N HIS A 742 -32.11 -10.63 -19.46
CA HIS A 742 -32.65 -9.65 -20.39
C HIS A 742 -31.64 -8.51 -20.60
N ALA A 743 -30.72 -8.69 -21.55
CA ALA A 743 -29.80 -7.63 -21.94
C ALA A 743 -30.49 -6.68 -22.94
N PRO A 744 -30.69 -5.40 -22.68
CA PRO A 744 -31.14 -4.43 -23.67
C PRO A 744 -30.00 -4.07 -24.62
N SER A 745 -30.35 -3.97 -25.92
CA SER A 745 -29.46 -3.46 -26.95
C SER A 745 -28.99 -2.01 -26.67
N PRO A 746 -27.77 -1.64 -27.05
CA PRO A 746 -27.22 -0.32 -26.75
C PRO A 746 -27.94 0.78 -27.52
N ALA A 747 -28.33 1.84 -26.81
CA ALA A 747 -28.87 3.08 -27.39
C ALA A 747 -27.74 3.92 -28.03
N PRO A 748 -28.00 4.65 -29.16
CA PRO A 748 -26.99 5.42 -29.85
C PRO A 748 -26.52 6.64 -29.03
N GLY A 749 -25.22 6.83 -28.99
CA GLY A 749 -24.55 7.81 -28.18
C GLY A 749 -24.80 9.28 -28.60
N ARG A 750 -24.98 10.14 -27.62
CA ARG A 750 -24.95 11.60 -27.74
C ARG A 750 -23.52 12.10 -27.89
N PRO A 751 -23.26 13.09 -28.76
CA PRO A 751 -21.91 13.63 -28.88
C PRO A 751 -21.48 14.42 -27.62
N PRO A 752 -20.20 14.40 -27.27
CA PRO A 752 -19.71 15.09 -26.08
C PRO A 752 -19.71 16.62 -26.25
N ARG A 753 -20.09 17.33 -25.17
CA ARG A 753 -19.95 18.78 -25.08
C ARG A 753 -18.49 19.18 -24.99
N PRO A 754 -18.04 20.26 -25.64
CA PRO A 754 -16.67 20.73 -25.53
C PRO A 754 -16.37 21.24 -24.11
N LEU A 755 -15.28 20.79 -23.55
CA LEU A 755 -14.71 21.28 -22.29
C LEU A 755 -14.10 22.67 -22.50
N ARG A 756 -14.39 23.59 -21.59
CA ARG A 756 -13.73 24.90 -21.52
C ARG A 756 -12.27 24.66 -21.13
N GLU A 757 -11.35 25.10 -21.95
CA GLU A 757 -9.94 25.23 -21.61
C GLU A 757 -9.78 26.21 -20.46
N SER A 758 -9.22 25.77 -19.34
CA SER A 758 -8.71 26.65 -18.32
C SER A 758 -7.34 27.12 -18.77
N THR A 759 -7.22 28.37 -19.18
CA THR A 759 -5.94 29.05 -19.36
C THR A 759 -5.23 29.09 -18.02
N GLY A 760 -4.21 28.26 -17.86
CA GLY A 760 -3.38 28.21 -16.66
C GLY A 760 -2.47 29.42 -16.57
N GLU A 761 -2.95 30.52 -15.96
CA GLU A 761 -2.06 31.61 -15.55
C GLU A 761 -1.36 31.22 -14.25
N THR A 762 -0.03 31.36 -14.22
CA THR A 762 0.80 31.18 -13.04
C THR A 762 0.53 32.29 -12.03
N ARG A 763 0.38 31.95 -10.77
CA ARG A 763 0.14 32.89 -9.66
C ARG A 763 1.36 33.74 -9.33
N PHE A 764 2.55 33.19 -9.53
CA PHE A 764 3.82 33.84 -9.28
C PHE A 764 4.61 34.01 -10.58
N GLN A 765 5.42 35.06 -10.65
CA GLN A 765 6.25 35.34 -11.83
C GLN A 765 7.74 35.32 -11.48
N PRO A 766 8.62 34.97 -12.45
CA PRO A 766 10.06 35.12 -12.25
C PRO A 766 10.41 36.54 -11.81
N GLY A 767 11.21 36.65 -10.75
CA GLY A 767 11.58 37.93 -10.13
C GLY A 767 10.77 38.31 -8.90
N ASP A 768 9.61 37.68 -8.64
CA ASP A 768 8.82 37.95 -7.43
C ASP A 768 9.65 37.64 -6.19
N ARG A 769 9.64 38.54 -5.21
CA ARG A 769 10.11 38.26 -3.86
C ARG A 769 9.00 37.62 -3.05
N ILE A 770 9.30 36.53 -2.42
CA ILE A 770 8.33 35.77 -1.63
C ILE A 770 8.92 35.40 -0.27
N ILE A 771 8.02 35.16 0.68
CA ILE A 771 8.35 34.47 1.91
C ILE A 771 7.66 33.11 1.88
N CYS A 772 8.42 32.06 2.11
CA CYS A 772 7.94 30.69 2.12
C CYS A 772 8.29 30.01 3.44
N MET A 773 7.27 29.57 4.16
CA MET A 773 7.50 28.80 5.38
C MET A 773 7.73 27.33 5.02
N PRO A 774 8.84 26.69 5.51
CA PRO A 774 9.78 27.17 6.54
C PRO A 774 11.07 27.82 6.00
N TYR A 775 11.21 28.07 4.69
CA TYR A 775 12.47 28.41 4.02
C TYR A 775 12.85 29.90 4.06
N GLY A 776 11.98 30.75 4.61
CA GLY A 776 12.26 32.19 4.73
C GLY A 776 12.02 32.99 3.45
N ALA A 777 12.77 34.10 3.30
CA ALA A 777 12.66 34.96 2.13
C ALA A 777 13.45 34.40 0.95
N GLY A 778 12.92 34.59 -0.25
CA GLY A 778 13.55 34.13 -1.49
C GLY A 778 12.99 34.84 -2.71
N ARG A 779 13.65 34.62 -3.85
CA ARG A 779 13.24 35.17 -5.15
C ARG A 779 12.85 34.05 -6.10
N VAL A 780 11.68 34.15 -6.72
CA VAL A 780 11.23 33.21 -7.74
C VAL A 780 12.13 33.35 -8.98
N ARG A 781 12.81 32.28 -9.34
CA ARG A 781 13.62 32.19 -10.56
C ARG A 781 12.78 31.74 -11.73
N GLU A 782 11.90 30.80 -11.50
CA GLU A 782 11.05 30.20 -12.52
C GLU A 782 9.70 29.79 -11.90
N SER A 783 8.64 29.96 -12.68
CA SER A 783 7.30 29.48 -12.33
C SER A 783 6.77 28.67 -13.49
N MET A 784 6.43 27.42 -13.25
CA MET A 784 5.93 26.53 -14.27
C MET A 784 4.70 25.77 -13.81
N MET A 785 3.77 25.55 -14.73
CA MET A 785 2.64 24.66 -14.46
C MET A 785 3.06 23.23 -14.77
N SER A 786 3.06 22.38 -13.76
CA SER A 786 3.29 20.94 -13.86
C SER A 786 2.09 20.21 -13.30
N GLU A 787 1.47 19.35 -14.08
CA GLU A 787 0.32 18.51 -13.68
C GLU A 787 -0.88 19.32 -13.08
N GLY A 788 -1.14 20.50 -13.62
CA GLY A 788 -2.21 21.36 -13.11
C GLY A 788 -1.90 22.05 -11.77
N ARG A 789 -0.63 22.00 -11.31
CA ARG A 789 -0.10 22.71 -10.15
C ARG A 789 1.01 23.64 -10.56
N GLU A 790 1.06 24.77 -9.89
CA GLU A 790 2.16 25.71 -10.05
C GLU A 790 3.36 25.23 -9.23
N ILE A 791 4.50 25.06 -9.87
CA ILE A 791 5.79 24.74 -9.23
C ILE A 791 6.71 25.93 -9.41
N LEU A 792 7.24 26.42 -8.30
CA LEU A 792 8.18 27.55 -8.28
C LEU A 792 9.60 27.02 -8.07
N LEU A 793 10.54 27.46 -8.88
CA LEU A 793 11.96 27.39 -8.56
C LEU A 793 12.32 28.70 -7.85
N VAL A 794 12.68 28.63 -6.58
CA VAL A 794 12.91 29.79 -5.71
C VAL A 794 14.33 29.74 -5.19
N GLU A 795 15.05 30.83 -5.35
CA GLU A 795 16.36 31.05 -4.71
C GLU A 795 16.13 31.74 -3.36
N PHE A 796 16.35 30.99 -2.28
CA PHE A 796 16.24 31.46 -0.91
C PHE A 796 17.58 32.01 -0.40
N ASP A 797 17.51 33.08 0.38
CA ASP A 797 18.71 33.75 0.90
C ASP A 797 19.57 32.82 1.79
N GLU A 798 18.94 31.89 2.55
CA GLU A 798 19.63 30.98 3.46
C GLU A 798 19.70 29.51 2.96
N HIS A 799 18.92 29.13 1.95
CA HIS A 799 18.74 27.72 1.57
C HIS A 799 19.07 27.41 0.11
N GLY A 800 19.50 28.41 -0.68
CA GLY A 800 19.78 28.24 -2.11
C GLY A 800 18.54 27.96 -2.95
N GLU A 801 18.70 27.34 -4.10
CA GLU A 801 17.59 27.05 -5.03
C GLU A 801 16.78 25.84 -4.58
N LEU A 802 15.47 26.02 -4.39
CA LEU A 802 14.52 24.98 -4.06
C LEU A 802 13.30 25.02 -4.95
N ARG A 803 12.75 23.84 -5.26
CA ARG A 803 11.44 23.72 -5.92
C ARG A 803 10.34 23.73 -4.88
N ILE A 804 9.39 24.66 -5.02
CA ILE A 804 8.31 24.90 -4.08
C ILE A 804 6.97 24.72 -4.79
N ASP A 805 6.08 23.95 -4.20
CA ASP A 805 4.66 23.87 -4.60
C ASP A 805 3.84 24.81 -3.71
N PRO A 806 3.30 25.94 -4.24
CA PRO A 806 2.51 26.89 -3.47
C PRO A 806 1.18 26.34 -2.97
N SER A 807 0.75 25.19 -3.46
CA SER A 807 -0.46 24.51 -2.97
C SER A 807 -0.21 23.74 -1.67
N ILE A 808 1.04 23.36 -1.42
CA ILE A 808 1.47 22.60 -0.24
C ILE A 808 2.18 23.50 0.78
N ASN A 809 2.96 24.46 0.29
CA ASN A 809 3.73 25.38 1.11
C ASN A 809 3.01 26.71 1.28
N VAL A 810 3.17 27.34 2.45
CA VAL A 810 2.63 28.69 2.67
C VAL A 810 3.55 29.69 2.01
N VAL A 811 3.18 30.15 0.81
CA VAL A 811 3.93 31.14 0.03
C VAL A 811 3.16 32.45 -0.03
N ARG A 812 3.81 33.57 0.39
CA ARG A 812 3.28 34.92 0.31
C ARG A 812 4.23 35.78 -0.51
N ARG A 813 3.68 36.55 -1.45
CA ARG A 813 4.42 37.56 -2.17
C ARG A 813 4.69 38.75 -1.24
N LEU A 814 5.92 39.24 -1.18
CA LEU A 814 6.29 40.46 -0.47
C LEU A 814 5.98 41.67 -1.32
N ALA A 815 5.38 42.68 -0.71
CA ALA A 815 5.18 43.98 -1.35
C ALA A 815 6.53 44.69 -1.57
N PRO A 816 6.67 45.57 -2.59
CA PRO A 816 7.93 46.26 -2.87
C PRO A 816 8.49 47.07 -1.69
N GLU A 817 7.64 47.49 -0.76
CA GLU A 817 8.04 48.23 0.47
C GLU A 817 8.54 47.32 1.58
N GLU A 818 8.18 46.05 1.60
CA GLU A 818 8.63 45.05 2.60
C GLU A 818 9.98 44.39 2.21
N ALA A 819 10.53 44.75 1.06
CA ALA A 819 11.75 44.16 0.51
C ALA A 819 13.04 44.87 0.91
N SER A 820 12.98 45.93 1.73
CA SER A 820 14.10 46.76 2.13
C SER A 820 14.44 46.66 3.63
N GLU A 821 13.76 45.83 4.39
CA GLU A 821 14.16 45.37 5.73
C GLU A 821 14.60 43.88 5.69
#